data_0cfc454b9e986c9828d4d51480a64b24
#
_entry.id   0cfc454b9e986c9828d4d51480a64b24
#
_cell.length_a   1.000
_cell.length_b   1.000
_cell.length_c   1.000
_cell.angle_alpha   90.00
_cell.angle_beta   90.00
_cell.angle_gamma   90.00
#
_symmetry.space_group_name_H-M   'P 1'
#
loop_
_entity.id
_entity.type
_entity.pdbx_description
1 polymer ?
#
loop_
_entity_poly.entity_id
_entity_poly.type
_entity_poly.pdbx_seq_one_letter_code
_entity_poly.pdbx_strand_id
1 'polypeptide(L)'
;MKLRDNIKDRILILDGAMGTMIQGYNLTEKDFRGNLELLQMLNYQGNNDMLNLSRPDIIEDIHRRYLEVGADIISTNTFSAQRISQADYHMESFSRDIAYAGAKLARKCADEYSTADKPRYVAGSIGPTNKTCSMSPDVSDPAKRDLTYDALFDAYSEQVAAMIEGGIDAVLIETIFDTLNAKVAIDASLSEMKKAGIDLPIMLSVTITDLSGRTLSGQTLDAFLASVSSYPIFSVGLNCSFGAEQMRPYLKELAAKAPYYISIHPNAGLPNSMGEYDETAEIMVPQMASFVDEGLVNIIGGCCGTTEEFIAGYVKVVEGKKPHIPVDAPKEMILSGLEQFRLTPEISFVNVGERCNVAGSRKFLRLVKEKNYEEALTIARKQVDDGALVLDINMDDGLLEAKDEMTHFVNMISSEPEIARVPLMIDSSDWEVVVSALKCVQGKAIVNSISLKEGEEVFVRHAKDVLRFGAAVVVMCFDEEGQATSYERRIEIAERAYKILTEKVGFPPQDIIFDPNILAICTGMKEHNSYAVDFIRATEWIKKNLSGAHVSGGVSNLSFSFRGNNYIREAMHAVFLYHAIQVGMDFGIVNPATKVTYADIPEDHLKIIEDVVLDRVEGADELLIELANKILEEKEAQKNGGATQEIAQEAWRNDNLEDRLKYALRKGISTYLNEDIHEALEKYPHAVNIIEGPLMQGMNEVGDLFGAGKMFLPQVVKTARTMKDAVAILQPYIEKEKVDGKAIAGKVLLATVKGDVHDIGKNIVGVVMACNNYEVIDLGVMVPADQIIKKAKEENVDLIGLSGLITPSLQEMVNSVVAFKEAGLNIPVMIGGATTSQLHVALKIAPLYDAPVVWVKDASVNPSIAAALLNEKERERFCKELDATYEKLRAGYKEEQQKVLSLSKARENKLNLFD
;
A
#
# COMPACT_ATOMS: atom_id res chain seq x y z
N MET A 1 -24.71 12.26 -25.94
CA MET A 1 -24.99 12.13 -24.48
C MET A 1 -23.64 11.90 -23.80
N LYS A 2 -23.35 12.57 -22.67
CA LYS A 2 -22.07 12.39 -21.96
C LYS A 2 -22.08 11.11 -21.16
N LEU A 3 -20.92 10.52 -20.91
CA LEU A 3 -20.74 9.31 -20.07
C LEU A 3 -21.44 9.46 -18.70
N ARG A 4 -21.29 10.62 -18.05
CA ARG A 4 -21.90 10.98 -16.76
C ARG A 4 -23.44 10.91 -16.75
N ASP A 5 -24.09 11.06 -17.90
CA ASP A 5 -25.54 10.99 -18.00
C ASP A 5 -26.00 9.55 -18.27
N ASN A 6 -25.30 8.86 -19.16
CA ASN A 6 -25.71 7.54 -19.65
C ASN A 6 -25.64 6.44 -18.56
N ILE A 7 -24.66 6.53 -17.64
CA ILE A 7 -24.46 5.58 -16.54
C ILE A 7 -25.62 5.59 -15.52
N LYS A 8 -26.38 6.67 -15.46
CA LYS A 8 -27.55 6.79 -14.57
C LYS A 8 -28.72 5.94 -15.03
N ASP A 9 -28.82 5.74 -16.34
CA ASP A 9 -29.99 5.13 -16.97
C ASP A 9 -29.81 3.65 -17.27
N ARG A 10 -28.55 3.21 -17.50
CA ARG A 10 -28.23 1.82 -17.84
C ARG A 10 -26.83 1.39 -17.40
N ILE A 11 -26.65 0.09 -17.26
CA ILE A 11 -25.35 -0.51 -17.05
C ILE A 11 -24.53 -0.38 -18.35
N LEU A 12 -23.29 0.06 -18.24
CA LEU A 12 -22.39 0.24 -19.38
C LEU A 12 -21.44 -0.95 -19.51
N ILE A 13 -21.07 -1.25 -20.74
CA ILE A 13 -20.14 -2.33 -21.07
C ILE A 13 -18.78 -1.73 -21.39
N LEU A 14 -17.78 -2.02 -20.56
CA LEU A 14 -16.37 -1.81 -20.85
C LEU A 14 -15.87 -2.98 -21.72
N ASP A 15 -14.85 -2.74 -22.51
CA ASP A 15 -14.21 -3.76 -23.33
C ASP A 15 -13.53 -4.87 -22.51
N GLY A 16 -12.84 -5.78 -23.19
CA GLY A 16 -12.08 -6.88 -22.62
C GLY A 16 -10.56 -6.65 -22.72
N ALA A 17 -9.80 -7.71 -22.52
CA ALA A 17 -8.35 -7.66 -22.42
C ALA A 17 -7.67 -7.32 -23.75
N MET A 18 -7.09 -6.14 -23.86
CA MET A 18 -6.25 -5.75 -25.00
C MET A 18 -5.06 -6.70 -25.18
N GLY A 19 -4.34 -7.02 -24.10
CA GLY A 19 -3.19 -7.91 -24.14
C GLY A 19 -3.51 -9.32 -24.63
N THR A 20 -4.63 -9.90 -24.18
CA THR A 20 -5.10 -11.22 -24.64
C THR A 20 -5.40 -11.22 -26.13
N MET A 21 -6.04 -10.17 -26.62
CA MET A 21 -6.35 -10.03 -28.04
C MET A 21 -5.08 -9.89 -28.88
N ILE A 22 -4.09 -9.09 -28.43
CA ILE A 22 -2.79 -8.94 -29.11
C ILE A 22 -2.07 -10.29 -29.20
N GLN A 23 -2.09 -11.10 -28.15
CA GLN A 23 -1.48 -12.43 -28.14
C GLN A 23 -2.03 -13.33 -29.26
N GLY A 24 -3.32 -13.22 -29.57
CA GLY A 24 -3.97 -13.97 -30.66
C GLY A 24 -3.37 -13.73 -32.06
N TYR A 25 -2.66 -12.60 -32.25
CA TYR A 25 -1.99 -12.31 -33.55
C TYR A 25 -0.62 -12.98 -33.70
N ASN A 26 -0.06 -13.57 -32.63
CA ASN A 26 1.25 -14.23 -32.63
C ASN A 26 2.38 -13.34 -33.23
N LEU A 27 2.47 -12.10 -32.74
CA LEU A 27 3.37 -11.09 -33.25
C LEU A 27 4.83 -11.42 -32.98
N THR A 28 5.67 -11.05 -33.92
CA THR A 28 7.13 -11.23 -33.84
C THR A 28 7.83 -9.92 -33.50
N GLU A 29 9.09 -9.97 -33.08
CA GLU A 29 9.92 -8.78 -32.87
C GLU A 29 9.85 -7.78 -34.05
N LYS A 30 9.76 -8.28 -35.31
CA LYS A 30 9.61 -7.43 -36.48
C LYS A 30 8.31 -6.62 -36.49
N ASP A 31 7.22 -7.19 -35.96
CA ASP A 31 5.93 -6.50 -35.84
C ASP A 31 6.00 -5.40 -34.80
N PHE A 32 6.64 -5.66 -33.63
CA PHE A 32 6.86 -4.67 -32.60
C PHE A 32 7.74 -3.52 -33.09
N ARG A 33 8.82 -3.80 -33.80
CA ARG A 33 9.68 -2.74 -34.38
C ARG A 33 8.97 -1.92 -35.45
N GLY A 34 8.22 -2.55 -36.31
CA GLY A 34 7.61 -1.88 -37.45
C GLY A 34 8.68 -1.15 -38.31
N ASN A 35 8.40 0.13 -38.59
CA ASN A 35 9.31 1.04 -39.31
C ASN A 35 9.99 2.07 -38.38
N LEU A 36 9.95 1.87 -37.05
CA LEU A 36 10.55 2.79 -36.09
C LEU A 36 12.09 2.67 -36.11
N GLU A 37 12.79 3.80 -36.02
CA GLU A 37 14.25 3.83 -35.86
C GLU A 37 14.63 3.52 -34.40
N LEU A 38 14.75 2.23 -34.09
CA LEU A 38 15.04 1.71 -32.76
C LEU A 38 16.42 1.05 -32.69
N LEU A 39 16.96 0.94 -31.46
CA LEU A 39 18.25 0.29 -31.21
C LEU A 39 18.19 -1.17 -31.65
N GLN A 40 19.08 -1.58 -32.57
CA GLN A 40 19.06 -2.92 -33.17
C GLN A 40 19.37 -4.06 -32.18
N MET A 41 20.04 -3.74 -31.08
CA MET A 41 20.49 -4.72 -30.08
C MET A 41 19.41 -5.05 -29.01
N LEU A 42 18.28 -4.32 -28.99
CA LEU A 42 17.21 -4.51 -28.02
C LEU A 42 16.06 -5.32 -28.61
N ASN A 43 15.33 -6.02 -27.76
CA ASN A 43 14.12 -6.72 -28.09
C ASN A 43 12.91 -5.97 -27.53
N TYR A 44 11.97 -5.64 -28.38
CA TYR A 44 10.76 -4.86 -28.04
C TYR A 44 9.50 -5.74 -27.93
N GLN A 45 9.62 -7.04 -28.20
CA GLN A 45 8.51 -7.98 -28.06
C GLN A 45 8.01 -7.98 -26.61
N GLY A 46 6.71 -7.75 -26.42
CA GLY A 46 6.07 -7.61 -25.10
C GLY A 46 5.70 -6.15 -24.75
N ASN A 47 6.27 -5.15 -25.44
CA ASN A 47 5.82 -3.77 -25.31
C ASN A 47 4.54 -3.53 -26.13
N ASN A 48 3.39 -3.95 -25.60
CA ASN A 48 2.13 -3.87 -26.33
C ASN A 48 1.72 -2.44 -26.67
N ASP A 49 2.07 -1.47 -25.84
CA ASP A 49 1.71 -0.07 -26.05
C ASP A 49 2.39 0.54 -27.29
N MET A 50 3.61 0.12 -27.60
CA MET A 50 4.30 0.60 -28.79
C MET A 50 3.63 0.19 -30.11
N LEU A 51 2.76 -0.83 -30.08
CA LEU A 51 1.99 -1.24 -31.25
C LEU A 51 1.07 -0.14 -31.77
N ASN A 52 0.73 0.85 -30.93
CA ASN A 52 0.04 2.07 -31.37
C ASN A 52 0.80 2.79 -32.50
N LEU A 53 2.13 2.69 -32.52
CA LEU A 53 3.00 3.32 -33.51
C LEU A 53 3.42 2.33 -34.62
N SER A 54 3.75 1.11 -34.26
CA SER A 54 4.30 0.13 -35.19
C SER A 54 3.24 -0.70 -35.94
N ARG A 55 2.12 -1.02 -35.30
CA ARG A 55 1.02 -1.84 -35.84
C ARG A 55 -0.36 -1.28 -35.45
N PRO A 56 -0.64 0.01 -35.82
CA PRO A 56 -1.94 0.62 -35.53
C PRO A 56 -3.13 -0.15 -36.13
N ASP A 57 -2.92 -0.87 -37.21
CA ASP A 57 -3.91 -1.74 -37.85
C ASP A 57 -4.46 -2.79 -36.90
N ILE A 58 -3.59 -3.42 -36.09
CA ILE A 58 -3.99 -4.45 -35.12
C ILE A 58 -4.79 -3.83 -33.98
N ILE A 59 -4.33 -2.70 -33.45
CA ILE A 59 -5.01 -2.00 -32.35
C ILE A 59 -6.40 -1.53 -32.78
N GLU A 60 -6.53 -0.96 -33.97
CA GLU A 60 -7.83 -0.61 -34.55
C GLU A 60 -8.74 -1.81 -34.75
N ASP A 61 -8.22 -2.95 -35.23
CA ASP A 61 -9.00 -4.17 -35.40
C ASP A 61 -9.57 -4.67 -34.06
N ILE A 62 -8.73 -4.69 -33.00
CA ILE A 62 -9.18 -5.11 -31.66
C ILE A 62 -10.27 -4.17 -31.13
N HIS A 63 -10.11 -2.86 -31.24
CA HIS A 63 -11.12 -1.90 -30.82
C HIS A 63 -12.44 -2.11 -31.59
N ARG A 64 -12.38 -2.31 -32.90
CA ARG A 64 -13.58 -2.59 -33.71
C ARG A 64 -14.28 -3.86 -33.29
N ARG A 65 -13.55 -4.94 -33.03
CA ARG A 65 -14.13 -6.23 -32.57
C ARG A 65 -14.93 -6.03 -31.27
N TYR A 66 -14.41 -5.29 -30.29
CA TYR A 66 -15.14 -5.00 -29.07
C TYR A 66 -16.37 -4.08 -29.30
N LEU A 67 -16.24 -3.09 -30.19
CA LEU A 67 -17.35 -2.17 -30.51
C LEU A 67 -18.46 -2.87 -31.31
N GLU A 68 -18.10 -3.80 -32.23
CA GLU A 68 -19.04 -4.59 -33.01
C GLU A 68 -19.94 -5.45 -32.13
N VAL A 69 -19.40 -6.10 -31.12
CA VAL A 69 -20.16 -6.92 -30.18
C VAL A 69 -20.93 -6.09 -29.15
N GLY A 70 -20.68 -4.78 -29.09
CA GLY A 70 -21.54 -3.83 -28.39
C GLY A 70 -20.95 -3.16 -27.17
N ALA A 71 -19.61 -3.18 -26.96
CA ALA A 71 -18.95 -2.41 -25.90
C ALA A 71 -19.33 -0.93 -25.98
N ASP A 72 -19.67 -0.32 -24.88
CA ASP A 72 -20.00 1.10 -24.76
C ASP A 72 -18.76 1.96 -24.55
N ILE A 73 -17.79 1.43 -23.81
CA ILE A 73 -16.53 2.07 -23.43
C ILE A 73 -15.40 1.17 -23.94
N ILE A 74 -14.45 1.74 -24.65
CA ILE A 74 -13.19 1.06 -24.98
C ILE A 74 -12.03 1.74 -24.27
N SER A 75 -11.11 0.94 -23.72
CA SER A 75 -9.89 1.42 -23.09
C SER A 75 -8.78 1.61 -24.13
N THR A 76 -8.00 2.68 -24.00
CA THR A 76 -6.85 2.91 -24.89
C THR A 76 -5.75 1.88 -24.63
N ASN A 77 -4.98 1.52 -25.66
CA ASN A 77 -3.78 0.69 -25.52
C ASN A 77 -2.62 1.54 -24.99
N THR A 78 -2.72 2.00 -23.74
CA THR A 78 -1.76 2.92 -23.10
C THR A 78 -1.45 2.54 -21.65
N PHE A 79 -1.71 1.30 -21.27
CA PHE A 79 -1.56 0.80 -19.90
C PHE A 79 -0.16 1.08 -19.32
N SER A 80 0.90 0.86 -20.08
CA SER A 80 2.30 1.09 -19.70
C SER A 80 2.96 2.22 -20.52
N ALA A 81 2.20 3.13 -21.12
CA ALA A 81 2.72 4.16 -22.01
C ALA A 81 3.54 5.26 -21.33
N GLN A 82 3.56 5.32 -19.99
CA GLN A 82 4.35 6.31 -19.24
C GLN A 82 5.86 5.98 -19.24
N ARG A 83 6.71 7.02 -19.15
CA ARG A 83 8.16 6.92 -19.34
C ARG A 83 8.88 5.98 -18.36
N ILE A 84 8.33 5.73 -17.16
CA ILE A 84 8.95 4.85 -16.17
C ILE A 84 8.89 3.39 -16.64
N SER A 85 7.73 2.91 -17.13
CA SER A 85 7.61 1.58 -17.71
C SER A 85 8.27 1.49 -19.09
N GLN A 86 8.23 2.55 -19.91
CA GLN A 86 8.89 2.58 -21.21
C GLN A 86 10.43 2.58 -21.09
N ALA A 87 10.98 2.93 -19.92
CA ALA A 87 12.42 2.84 -19.65
C ALA A 87 12.95 1.41 -19.74
N ASP A 88 12.15 0.40 -19.43
CA ASP A 88 12.53 -1.01 -19.54
C ASP A 88 12.84 -1.42 -20.99
N TYR A 89 12.28 -0.67 -21.93
CA TYR A 89 12.51 -0.84 -23.39
C TYR A 89 13.39 0.26 -24.00
N HIS A 90 13.94 1.17 -23.18
CA HIS A 90 14.65 2.38 -23.64
C HIS A 90 13.81 3.23 -24.61
N MET A 91 12.51 3.31 -24.33
CA MET A 91 11.54 4.04 -25.17
C MET A 91 10.91 5.24 -24.44
N GLU A 92 11.54 5.79 -23.41
CA GLU A 92 11.04 6.92 -22.61
C GLU A 92 10.71 8.13 -23.47
N SER A 93 11.49 8.36 -24.54
CA SER A 93 11.26 9.47 -25.47
C SER A 93 10.03 9.31 -26.35
N PHE A 94 9.48 8.09 -26.46
CA PHE A 94 8.28 7.79 -27.24
C PHE A 94 7.01 7.76 -26.39
N SER A 95 7.10 7.89 -25.05
CA SER A 95 5.97 7.76 -24.14
C SER A 95 4.78 8.63 -24.53
N ARG A 96 5.04 9.91 -24.81
CA ARG A 96 4.02 10.84 -25.25
C ARG A 96 3.35 10.43 -26.57
N ASP A 97 4.16 10.02 -27.55
CA ASP A 97 3.67 9.64 -28.88
C ASP A 97 2.85 8.34 -28.82
N ILE A 98 3.27 7.37 -28.01
CA ILE A 98 2.54 6.13 -27.73
C ILE A 98 1.17 6.44 -27.12
N ALA A 99 1.14 7.27 -26.07
CA ALA A 99 -0.09 7.63 -25.38
C ALA A 99 -1.06 8.39 -26.29
N TYR A 100 -0.56 9.38 -27.05
CA TYR A 100 -1.35 10.13 -28.01
C TYR A 100 -1.92 9.23 -29.12
N ALA A 101 -1.08 8.39 -29.71
CA ALA A 101 -1.51 7.48 -30.79
C ALA A 101 -2.57 6.51 -30.28
N GLY A 102 -2.37 5.88 -29.09
CA GLY A 102 -3.35 4.97 -28.51
C GLY A 102 -4.72 5.61 -28.29
N ALA A 103 -4.73 6.83 -27.75
CA ALA A 103 -5.98 7.57 -27.57
C ALA A 103 -6.65 7.95 -28.90
N LYS A 104 -5.84 8.33 -29.88
CA LYS A 104 -6.31 8.73 -31.23
C LYS A 104 -6.93 7.55 -31.99
N LEU A 105 -6.30 6.37 -31.91
CA LEU A 105 -6.81 5.14 -32.53
C LEU A 105 -8.16 4.72 -31.91
N ALA A 106 -8.22 4.69 -30.57
CA ALA A 106 -9.46 4.39 -29.86
C ALA A 106 -10.58 5.39 -30.19
N ARG A 107 -10.26 6.69 -30.19
CA ARG A 107 -11.24 7.75 -30.57
C ARG A 107 -11.78 7.56 -31.96
N LYS A 108 -10.90 7.30 -32.94
CA LYS A 108 -11.30 7.04 -34.33
C LYS A 108 -12.31 5.88 -34.40
N CYS A 109 -11.97 4.74 -33.77
CA CYS A 109 -12.85 3.57 -33.77
C CYS A 109 -14.19 3.83 -33.05
N ALA A 110 -14.16 4.51 -31.91
CA ALA A 110 -15.36 4.86 -31.17
C ALA A 110 -16.29 5.77 -31.98
N ASP A 111 -15.73 6.74 -32.73
CA ASP A 111 -16.52 7.63 -33.60
C ASP A 111 -17.16 6.88 -34.77
N GLU A 112 -16.46 5.88 -35.36
CA GLU A 112 -17.01 5.03 -36.43
C GLU A 112 -18.26 4.23 -35.99
N TYR A 113 -18.34 3.80 -34.73
CA TYR A 113 -19.42 2.98 -34.18
C TYR A 113 -20.42 3.78 -33.32
N SER A 114 -20.17 5.06 -33.06
CA SER A 114 -21.05 5.89 -32.23
C SER A 114 -22.30 6.31 -32.98
N THR A 115 -23.45 6.17 -32.34
CA THR A 115 -24.74 6.65 -32.84
C THR A 115 -25.41 7.56 -31.82
N ALA A 116 -26.46 8.28 -32.22
CA ALA A 116 -27.22 9.13 -31.30
C ALA A 116 -27.82 8.34 -30.12
N ASP A 117 -28.27 7.11 -30.39
CA ASP A 117 -28.94 6.23 -29.42
C ASP A 117 -27.93 5.37 -28.64
N LYS A 118 -26.77 5.09 -29.22
CA LYS A 118 -25.69 4.29 -28.60
C LYS A 118 -24.33 4.98 -28.80
N PRO A 119 -24.05 6.05 -28.03
CA PRO A 119 -22.73 6.70 -28.07
C PRO A 119 -21.66 5.75 -27.53
N ARG A 120 -20.44 5.84 -28.08
CA ARG A 120 -19.25 5.09 -27.65
C ARG A 120 -18.28 6.05 -26.99
N TYR A 121 -17.65 5.56 -25.94
CA TYR A 121 -16.71 6.33 -25.10
C TYR A 121 -15.32 5.74 -25.13
N VAL A 122 -14.33 6.60 -24.94
CA VAL A 122 -12.91 6.21 -24.83
C VAL A 122 -12.42 6.50 -23.43
N ALA A 123 -12.01 5.47 -22.71
CA ALA A 123 -11.33 5.58 -21.43
C ALA A 123 -9.81 5.54 -21.64
N GLY A 124 -9.11 6.61 -21.25
CA GLY A 124 -7.65 6.66 -21.25
C GLY A 124 -7.09 5.77 -20.15
N SER A 125 -6.53 4.62 -20.51
CA SER A 125 -5.97 3.65 -19.57
C SER A 125 -4.63 4.11 -19.00
N ILE A 126 -4.53 4.12 -17.66
CA ILE A 126 -3.32 4.36 -16.89
C ILE A 126 -3.12 3.14 -15.99
N GLY A 127 -2.15 2.31 -16.33
CA GLY A 127 -1.75 1.18 -15.49
C GLY A 127 -0.74 1.59 -14.42
N PRO A 128 -0.41 0.68 -13.51
CA PRO A 128 0.65 0.89 -12.53
C PRO A 128 2.01 0.91 -13.22
N THR A 129 3.01 1.45 -12.51
CA THR A 129 4.41 1.32 -12.90
C THR A 129 5.03 0.06 -12.28
N ASN A 130 6.17 -0.36 -12.81
CA ASN A 130 7.01 -1.41 -12.21
C ASN A 130 7.70 -0.99 -10.90
N LYS A 131 7.54 0.28 -10.49
CA LYS A 131 8.07 0.86 -9.24
C LYS A 131 6.95 1.44 -8.42
N THR A 132 7.14 1.45 -7.09
CA THR A 132 6.14 1.97 -6.15
C THR A 132 6.68 3.14 -5.34
N CYS A 133 5.81 4.07 -4.98
CA CYS A 133 6.14 5.20 -4.12
C CYS A 133 6.01 4.83 -2.62
N SER A 134 5.26 3.78 -2.27
CA SER A 134 4.98 3.43 -0.88
C SER A 134 5.87 2.33 -0.30
N MET A 135 6.49 1.49 -1.15
CA MET A 135 7.29 0.35 -0.71
C MET A 135 8.77 0.57 -0.97
N SER A 136 9.62 0.04 -0.08
CA SER A 136 11.06 0.03 -0.31
C SER A 136 11.46 -1.13 -1.23
N PRO A 137 12.33 -0.89 -2.21
CA PRO A 137 12.97 -1.95 -3.00
C PRO A 137 14.15 -2.61 -2.24
N ASP A 138 14.56 -2.05 -1.11
CA ASP A 138 15.73 -2.48 -0.33
C ASP A 138 15.34 -2.86 1.09
N VAL A 139 15.47 -4.12 1.42
CA VAL A 139 15.15 -4.66 2.76
C VAL A 139 16.02 -4.04 3.86
N SER A 140 17.26 -3.69 3.55
CA SER A 140 18.17 -3.08 4.52
C SER A 140 17.93 -1.59 4.75
N ASP A 141 17.16 -0.95 3.86
CA ASP A 141 16.78 0.47 3.98
C ASP A 141 15.27 0.65 3.69
N PRO A 142 14.42 0.48 4.70
CA PRO A 142 12.98 0.59 4.54
C PRO A 142 12.50 2.00 4.18
N ALA A 143 13.34 3.02 4.37
CA ALA A 143 13.03 4.38 3.96
C ALA A 143 13.32 4.66 2.48
N LYS A 144 14.12 3.80 1.83
CA LYS A 144 14.48 3.97 0.41
C LYS A 144 13.27 3.87 -0.50
N ARG A 145 13.24 4.69 -1.53
CA ARG A 145 12.26 4.66 -2.62
C ARG A 145 12.99 4.78 -3.95
N ASP A 146 12.65 3.91 -4.90
CA ASP A 146 13.16 3.99 -6.29
C ASP A 146 12.35 4.96 -7.14
N LEU A 147 11.20 5.37 -6.65
CA LEU A 147 10.29 6.27 -7.32
C LEU A 147 9.78 7.31 -6.35
N THR A 148 9.95 8.59 -6.70
CA THR A 148 9.40 9.70 -5.93
C THR A 148 8.03 10.11 -6.47
N TYR A 149 7.20 10.73 -5.61
CA TYR A 149 5.92 11.32 -6.00
C TYR A 149 6.06 12.23 -7.23
N ASP A 150 7.06 13.14 -7.22
CA ASP A 150 7.25 14.13 -8.28
C ASP A 150 7.65 13.47 -9.60
N ALA A 151 8.55 12.51 -9.58
CA ALA A 151 8.96 11.80 -10.80
C ALA A 151 7.79 11.00 -11.43
N LEU A 152 6.96 10.40 -10.58
CA LEU A 152 5.76 9.70 -11.05
C LEU A 152 4.68 10.68 -11.54
N PHE A 153 4.51 11.81 -10.85
CA PHE A 153 3.59 12.87 -11.26
C PHE A 153 3.94 13.40 -12.65
N ASP A 154 5.22 13.67 -12.93
CA ASP A 154 5.67 14.13 -14.24
C ASP A 154 5.40 13.09 -15.33
N ALA A 155 5.65 11.81 -15.04
CA ALA A 155 5.42 10.71 -15.98
C ALA A 155 3.93 10.53 -16.33
N TYR A 156 3.05 10.55 -15.32
CA TYR A 156 1.61 10.46 -15.54
C TYR A 156 1.03 11.74 -16.17
N SER A 157 1.56 12.93 -15.82
CA SER A 157 1.13 14.19 -16.46
C SER A 157 1.39 14.18 -17.96
N GLU A 158 2.57 13.70 -18.40
CA GLU A 158 2.89 13.56 -19.82
C GLU A 158 1.91 12.61 -20.53
N GLN A 159 1.64 11.46 -19.93
CA GLN A 159 0.70 10.47 -20.48
C GLN A 159 -0.72 11.02 -20.56
N VAL A 160 -1.23 11.58 -19.48
CA VAL A 160 -2.60 12.14 -19.41
C VAL A 160 -2.78 13.28 -20.40
N ALA A 161 -1.81 14.21 -20.47
CA ALA A 161 -1.86 15.33 -21.42
C ALA A 161 -1.97 14.83 -22.88
N ALA A 162 -1.17 13.81 -23.23
CA ALA A 162 -1.20 13.21 -24.56
C ALA A 162 -2.54 12.49 -24.85
N MET A 163 -3.10 11.78 -23.87
CA MET A 163 -4.40 11.10 -24.02
C MET A 163 -5.55 12.12 -24.16
N ILE A 164 -5.54 13.21 -23.39
CA ILE A 164 -6.52 14.31 -23.51
C ILE A 164 -6.48 14.90 -24.93
N GLU A 165 -5.30 15.19 -25.46
CA GLU A 165 -5.11 15.66 -26.82
C GLU A 165 -5.59 14.64 -27.86
N GLY A 166 -5.44 13.34 -27.59
CA GLY A 166 -5.94 12.24 -28.39
C GLY A 166 -7.46 12.07 -28.39
N GLY A 167 -8.17 12.67 -27.43
CA GLY A 167 -9.63 12.76 -27.39
C GLY A 167 -10.32 11.72 -26.54
N ILE A 168 -9.81 11.40 -25.34
CA ILE A 168 -10.46 10.54 -24.37
C ILE A 168 -11.70 11.20 -23.74
N ASP A 169 -12.67 10.39 -23.31
CA ASP A 169 -13.90 10.80 -22.60
C ASP A 169 -13.82 10.60 -21.08
N ALA A 170 -12.91 9.76 -20.61
CA ALA A 170 -12.66 9.46 -19.20
C ALA A 170 -11.20 9.06 -18.98
N VAL A 171 -10.71 9.20 -17.75
CA VAL A 171 -9.43 8.64 -17.31
C VAL A 171 -9.72 7.37 -16.51
N LEU A 172 -9.12 6.25 -16.90
CA LEU A 172 -9.22 4.96 -16.20
C LEU A 172 -7.86 4.62 -15.56
N ILE A 173 -7.78 4.79 -14.24
CA ILE A 173 -6.63 4.35 -13.45
C ILE A 173 -6.93 2.94 -12.97
N GLU A 174 -6.25 1.96 -13.54
CA GLU A 174 -6.59 0.55 -13.36
C GLU A 174 -5.43 -0.28 -12.82
N THR A 175 -5.75 -1.47 -12.31
CA THR A 175 -4.80 -2.41 -11.71
C THR A 175 -4.04 -1.76 -10.54
N ILE A 176 -4.78 -0.99 -9.73
CA ILE A 176 -4.22 -0.27 -8.60
C ILE A 176 -3.84 -1.26 -7.51
N PHE A 177 -2.55 -1.45 -7.27
CA PHE A 177 -2.00 -2.23 -6.17
C PHE A 177 -1.21 -1.39 -5.15
N ASP A 178 -0.92 -0.12 -5.48
CA ASP A 178 -0.31 0.88 -4.59
C ASP A 178 -1.17 2.14 -4.58
N THR A 179 -1.73 2.45 -3.41
CA THR A 179 -2.64 3.61 -3.27
C THR A 179 -1.91 4.94 -3.45
N LEU A 180 -0.63 5.04 -3.07
CA LEU A 180 0.13 6.28 -3.27
C LEU A 180 0.34 6.54 -4.76
N ASN A 181 0.69 5.52 -5.55
CA ASN A 181 0.77 5.64 -7.02
C ASN A 181 -0.58 6.08 -7.62
N ALA A 182 -1.70 5.55 -7.12
CA ALA A 182 -3.04 5.96 -7.56
C ALA A 182 -3.33 7.43 -7.22
N LYS A 183 -2.97 7.90 -6.03
CA LYS A 183 -3.10 9.33 -5.65
C LYS A 183 -2.30 10.24 -6.57
N VAL A 184 -1.09 9.81 -6.96
CA VAL A 184 -0.27 10.56 -7.93
C VAL A 184 -0.95 10.61 -9.30
N ALA A 185 -1.52 9.50 -9.78
CA ALA A 185 -2.24 9.45 -11.05
C ALA A 185 -3.50 10.32 -11.05
N ILE A 186 -4.23 10.36 -9.92
CA ILE A 186 -5.38 11.28 -9.74
C ILE A 186 -4.93 12.73 -9.78
N ASP A 187 -3.88 13.09 -9.03
CA ASP A 187 -3.35 14.45 -8.99
C ASP A 187 -2.85 14.93 -10.37
N ALA A 188 -2.10 14.09 -11.08
CA ALA A 188 -1.65 14.35 -12.44
C ALA A 188 -2.85 14.56 -13.39
N SER A 189 -3.87 13.69 -13.29
CA SER A 189 -5.09 13.80 -14.11
C SER A 189 -5.84 15.09 -13.86
N LEU A 190 -6.07 15.44 -12.60
CA LEU A 190 -6.75 16.70 -12.23
C LEU A 190 -5.95 17.92 -12.68
N SER A 191 -4.62 17.87 -12.55
CA SER A 191 -3.73 18.96 -13.00
C SER A 191 -3.82 19.17 -14.51
N GLU A 192 -3.73 18.11 -15.32
CA GLU A 192 -3.76 18.19 -16.77
C GLU A 192 -5.17 18.57 -17.29
N MET A 193 -6.24 18.06 -16.69
CA MET A 193 -7.60 18.49 -17.00
C MET A 193 -7.80 19.99 -16.74
N LYS A 194 -7.27 20.50 -15.62
CA LYS A 194 -7.30 21.92 -15.29
C LYS A 194 -6.54 22.78 -16.31
N LYS A 195 -5.34 22.33 -16.75
CA LYS A 195 -4.56 23.02 -17.80
C LYS A 195 -5.30 23.03 -19.14
N ALA A 196 -5.96 21.93 -19.49
CA ALA A 196 -6.75 21.79 -20.72
C ALA A 196 -8.12 22.49 -20.65
N GLY A 197 -8.58 22.92 -19.48
CA GLY A 197 -9.90 23.54 -19.27
C GLY A 197 -11.06 22.58 -19.47
N ILE A 198 -10.89 21.30 -19.17
CA ILE A 198 -11.90 20.23 -19.31
C ILE A 198 -12.13 19.51 -17.98
N ASP A 199 -13.26 18.82 -17.88
CA ASP A 199 -13.64 17.97 -16.73
C ASP A 199 -14.05 16.61 -17.23
N LEU A 200 -13.15 15.61 -17.08
CA LEU A 200 -13.39 14.23 -17.43
C LEU A 200 -13.66 13.38 -16.17
N PRO A 201 -14.52 12.34 -16.28
CA PRO A 201 -14.67 11.33 -15.24
C PRO A 201 -13.34 10.64 -14.92
N ILE A 202 -13.03 10.47 -13.63
CA ILE A 202 -11.91 9.64 -13.16
C ILE A 202 -12.49 8.32 -12.65
N MET A 203 -12.10 7.24 -13.29
CA MET A 203 -12.49 5.87 -12.96
C MET A 203 -11.30 5.18 -12.27
N LEU A 204 -11.52 4.59 -11.10
CA LEU A 204 -10.50 3.82 -10.37
C LEU A 204 -10.84 2.34 -10.41
N SER A 205 -9.85 1.49 -10.60
CA SER A 205 -10.00 0.04 -10.53
C SER A 205 -8.86 -0.59 -9.72
N VAL A 206 -9.23 -1.21 -8.59
CA VAL A 206 -8.30 -1.75 -7.60
C VAL A 206 -8.04 -3.22 -7.87
N THR A 207 -6.83 -3.65 -7.63
CA THR A 207 -6.43 -5.05 -7.68
C THR A 207 -6.19 -5.57 -6.28
N ILE A 208 -7.00 -6.54 -5.85
CA ILE A 208 -6.77 -7.31 -4.64
C ILE A 208 -5.78 -8.41 -4.98
N THR A 209 -4.64 -8.42 -4.31
CA THR A 209 -3.50 -9.26 -4.71
C THR A 209 -3.48 -10.65 -4.07
N ASP A 210 -4.21 -10.83 -2.96
CA ASP A 210 -4.23 -12.08 -2.23
C ASP A 210 -5.53 -12.31 -1.45
N LEU A 211 -5.63 -13.47 -0.82
CA LEU A 211 -6.79 -13.88 -0.01
C LEU A 211 -6.96 -13.08 1.29
N SER A 212 -5.99 -12.23 1.67
CA SER A 212 -6.13 -11.34 2.83
C SER A 212 -7.08 -10.16 2.52
N GLY A 213 -7.43 -9.96 1.25
CA GLY A 213 -8.29 -8.86 0.81
C GLY A 213 -7.61 -7.49 0.79
N ARG A 214 -6.27 -7.48 0.69
CA ARG A 214 -5.46 -6.26 0.70
C ARG A 214 -4.84 -6.00 -0.68
N THR A 215 -4.52 -4.74 -0.92
CA THR A 215 -3.64 -4.34 -2.02
C THR A 215 -2.20 -4.79 -1.73
N LEU A 216 -1.33 -4.78 -2.72
CA LEU A 216 0.09 -5.13 -2.54
C LEU A 216 0.79 -4.22 -1.51
N SER A 217 0.43 -2.95 -1.47
CA SER A 217 0.93 -1.99 -0.47
C SER A 217 0.33 -2.17 0.93
N GLY A 218 -0.51 -3.19 1.15
CA GLY A 218 -1.02 -3.62 2.44
C GLY A 218 -2.35 -3.02 2.88
N GLN A 219 -2.94 -2.09 2.14
CA GLN A 219 -4.23 -1.47 2.50
C GLN A 219 -5.41 -2.42 2.32
N THR A 220 -6.36 -2.35 3.26
CA THR A 220 -7.70 -2.91 3.07
C THR A 220 -8.49 -2.08 2.03
N LEU A 221 -9.55 -2.67 1.48
CA LEU A 221 -10.44 -1.97 0.55
C LEU A 221 -11.08 -0.72 1.19
N ASP A 222 -11.47 -0.81 2.45
CA ASP A 222 -11.99 0.33 3.23
C ASP A 222 -10.93 1.44 3.39
N ALA A 223 -9.67 1.08 3.64
CA ALA A 223 -8.57 2.04 3.75
C ALA A 223 -8.29 2.72 2.40
N PHE A 224 -8.38 1.97 1.29
CA PHE A 224 -8.29 2.54 -0.05
C PHE A 224 -9.40 3.56 -0.31
N LEU A 225 -10.67 3.19 -0.04
CA LEU A 225 -11.81 4.10 -0.19
C LEU A 225 -11.63 5.38 0.65
N ALA A 226 -11.16 5.25 1.88
CA ALA A 226 -10.84 6.40 2.73
C ALA A 226 -9.76 7.29 2.13
N SER A 227 -8.68 6.68 1.60
CA SER A 227 -7.54 7.39 1.02
C SER A 227 -7.88 8.21 -0.22
N VAL A 228 -8.92 7.82 -0.96
CA VAL A 228 -9.37 8.53 -2.17
C VAL A 228 -10.65 9.35 -1.96
N SER A 229 -11.21 9.37 -0.76
CA SER A 229 -12.52 9.98 -0.46
C SER A 229 -12.60 11.49 -0.69
N SER A 230 -11.47 12.18 -0.68
CA SER A 230 -11.40 13.64 -0.88
C SER A 230 -11.31 14.06 -2.35
N TYR A 231 -11.19 13.08 -3.28
CA TYR A 231 -11.06 13.36 -4.71
C TYR A 231 -12.40 13.22 -5.44
N PRO A 232 -12.62 13.93 -6.57
CA PRO A 232 -13.85 13.87 -7.35
C PRO A 232 -13.87 12.61 -8.24
N ILE A 233 -13.92 11.44 -7.59
CA ILE A 233 -13.94 10.14 -8.25
C ILE A 233 -15.32 9.88 -8.86
N PHE A 234 -15.34 9.38 -10.09
CA PHE A 234 -16.56 9.02 -10.80
C PHE A 234 -17.00 7.59 -10.51
N SER A 235 -16.09 6.64 -10.64
CA SER A 235 -16.37 5.24 -10.34
C SER A 235 -15.20 4.58 -9.62
N VAL A 236 -15.50 3.56 -8.83
CA VAL A 236 -14.54 2.67 -8.20
C VAL A 236 -14.90 1.22 -8.55
N GLY A 237 -13.90 0.39 -8.75
CA GLY A 237 -14.14 -1.00 -9.11
C GLY A 237 -12.97 -1.91 -8.81
N LEU A 238 -13.08 -3.13 -9.32
CA LEU A 238 -12.09 -4.19 -9.18
C LEU A 238 -11.72 -4.75 -10.55
N ASN A 239 -10.44 -5.03 -10.76
CA ASN A 239 -9.98 -5.76 -11.93
C ASN A 239 -8.77 -6.64 -11.61
N CYS A 240 -8.53 -7.60 -12.50
CA CYS A 240 -7.36 -8.47 -12.48
C CYS A 240 -7.22 -9.36 -11.23
N SER A 241 -6.16 -10.15 -11.13
CA SER A 241 -5.82 -11.14 -10.10
C SER A 241 -6.81 -12.28 -9.93
N PHE A 242 -8.11 -12.02 -9.91
CA PHE A 242 -9.17 -12.98 -9.62
C PHE A 242 -10.20 -13.10 -10.75
N GLY A 243 -10.90 -14.25 -10.79
CA GLY A 243 -12.13 -14.41 -11.54
C GLY A 243 -13.34 -13.79 -10.82
N ALA A 244 -14.50 -13.81 -11.48
CA ALA A 244 -15.71 -13.16 -10.98
C ALA A 244 -16.15 -13.65 -9.60
N GLU A 245 -16.15 -14.98 -9.36
CA GLU A 245 -16.59 -15.54 -8.08
C GLU A 245 -15.70 -15.13 -6.90
N GLN A 246 -14.38 -15.08 -7.10
CA GLN A 246 -13.44 -14.66 -6.04
C GLN A 246 -13.57 -13.16 -5.73
N MET A 247 -13.97 -12.34 -6.71
CA MET A 247 -14.20 -10.90 -6.51
C MET A 247 -15.54 -10.59 -5.82
N ARG A 248 -16.48 -11.53 -5.79
CA ARG A 248 -17.83 -11.32 -5.24
C ARG A 248 -17.86 -10.67 -3.85
N PRO A 249 -17.13 -11.14 -2.82
CA PRO A 249 -17.18 -10.52 -1.50
C PRO A 249 -16.73 -9.06 -1.51
N TYR A 250 -15.68 -8.73 -2.25
CA TYR A 250 -15.14 -7.38 -2.36
C TYR A 250 -16.05 -6.46 -3.17
N LEU A 251 -16.69 -6.99 -4.23
CA LEU A 251 -17.67 -6.25 -5.00
C LEU A 251 -18.91 -5.89 -4.15
N LYS A 252 -19.39 -6.81 -3.33
CA LYS A 252 -20.48 -6.55 -2.37
C LYS A 252 -20.09 -5.49 -1.35
N GLU A 253 -18.86 -5.53 -0.88
CA GLU A 253 -18.33 -4.52 0.03
C GLU A 253 -18.29 -3.13 -0.61
N LEU A 254 -17.78 -3.02 -1.86
CA LEU A 254 -17.78 -1.77 -2.61
C LEU A 254 -19.19 -1.23 -2.81
N ALA A 255 -20.11 -2.06 -3.30
CA ALA A 255 -21.49 -1.65 -3.57
C ALA A 255 -22.22 -1.17 -2.30
N ALA A 256 -21.88 -1.75 -1.13
CA ALA A 256 -22.46 -1.36 0.16
C ALA A 256 -21.88 -0.08 0.76
N LYS A 257 -20.63 0.32 0.38
CA LYS A 257 -19.90 1.37 1.08
C LYS A 257 -19.48 2.56 0.20
N ALA A 258 -19.26 2.34 -1.09
CA ALA A 258 -18.68 3.37 -1.96
C ALA A 258 -19.76 4.35 -2.48
N PRO A 259 -19.56 5.67 -2.29
CA PRO A 259 -20.45 6.69 -2.81
C PRO A 259 -20.16 7.03 -4.29
N TYR A 260 -19.71 6.03 -5.04
CA TYR A 260 -19.30 6.12 -6.45
C TYR A 260 -20.02 5.07 -7.27
N TYR A 261 -20.04 5.24 -8.60
CA TYR A 261 -20.49 4.17 -9.49
C TYR A 261 -19.52 2.98 -9.38
N ILE A 262 -20.07 1.76 -9.52
CA ILE A 262 -19.30 0.53 -9.30
C ILE A 262 -18.94 -0.12 -10.63
N SER A 263 -17.67 -0.45 -10.84
CA SER A 263 -17.19 -1.21 -12.00
C SER A 263 -16.55 -2.53 -11.60
N ILE A 264 -16.64 -3.52 -12.51
CA ILE A 264 -15.94 -4.79 -12.34
C ILE A 264 -15.48 -5.34 -13.69
N HIS A 265 -14.20 -5.71 -13.77
CA HIS A 265 -13.60 -6.38 -14.93
C HIS A 265 -12.66 -7.51 -14.47
N PRO A 266 -13.22 -8.69 -14.17
CA PRO A 266 -12.45 -9.83 -13.69
C PRO A 266 -11.69 -10.51 -14.83
N ASN A 267 -10.71 -11.34 -14.45
CA ASN A 267 -10.07 -12.28 -15.38
C ASN A 267 -11.06 -13.40 -15.77
N ALA A 268 -10.81 -14.09 -16.88
CA ALA A 268 -11.54 -15.29 -17.27
C ALA A 268 -11.18 -16.49 -16.35
N GLY A 269 -11.49 -16.35 -15.06
CA GLY A 269 -11.08 -17.24 -13.99
C GLY A 269 -9.68 -16.98 -13.48
N LEU A 270 -9.14 -17.96 -12.76
CA LEU A 270 -7.73 -17.98 -12.38
C LEU A 270 -6.92 -18.66 -13.48
N PRO A 271 -5.66 -18.27 -13.73
CA PRO A 271 -4.82 -18.99 -14.67
C PRO A 271 -4.64 -20.44 -14.19
N ASN A 272 -4.79 -21.38 -15.11
CA ASN A 272 -4.59 -22.79 -14.84
C ASN A 272 -3.09 -23.09 -14.64
N SER A 273 -2.77 -24.35 -14.35
CA SER A 273 -1.39 -24.79 -14.13
C SER A 273 -0.47 -24.64 -15.36
N MET A 274 -1.03 -24.32 -16.54
CA MET A 274 -0.29 -24.04 -17.78
C MET A 274 -0.21 -22.53 -18.06
N GLY A 275 -0.79 -21.67 -17.19
CA GLY A 275 -0.84 -20.24 -17.35
C GLY A 275 -1.93 -19.75 -18.33
N GLU A 276 -2.85 -20.63 -18.71
CA GLU A 276 -3.97 -20.32 -19.58
C GLU A 276 -5.22 -20.03 -18.74
N TYR A 277 -6.16 -19.29 -19.31
CA TYR A 277 -7.44 -18.99 -18.66
C TYR A 277 -8.51 -19.97 -19.17
N ASP A 278 -9.07 -20.76 -18.25
CA ASP A 278 -9.97 -21.86 -18.58
C ASP A 278 -11.45 -21.47 -18.56
N GLU A 279 -11.82 -20.36 -17.94
CA GLU A 279 -13.20 -19.92 -17.92
C GLU A 279 -13.61 -19.37 -19.28
N THR A 280 -14.64 -19.97 -19.84
CA THR A 280 -15.24 -19.54 -21.10
C THR A 280 -16.34 -18.50 -20.85
N ALA A 281 -16.80 -17.82 -21.88
CA ALA A 281 -17.96 -16.92 -21.79
C ALA A 281 -19.20 -17.65 -21.26
N GLU A 282 -19.38 -18.95 -21.57
CA GLU A 282 -20.49 -19.75 -21.04
C GLU A 282 -20.48 -19.91 -19.52
N ILE A 283 -19.29 -19.93 -18.91
CA ILE A 283 -19.12 -20.02 -17.45
C ILE A 283 -19.21 -18.63 -16.80
N MET A 284 -18.48 -17.64 -17.33
CA MET A 284 -18.33 -16.35 -16.69
C MET A 284 -19.55 -15.43 -16.87
N VAL A 285 -20.24 -15.48 -18.02
CA VAL A 285 -21.42 -14.63 -18.25
C VAL A 285 -22.52 -14.86 -17.22
N PRO A 286 -22.85 -16.09 -16.79
CA PRO A 286 -23.78 -16.31 -15.68
C PRO A 286 -23.33 -15.75 -14.33
N GLN A 287 -22.03 -15.78 -14.04
CA GLN A 287 -21.48 -15.19 -12.82
C GLN A 287 -21.66 -13.67 -12.83
N MET A 288 -21.33 -13.02 -13.96
CA MET A 288 -21.53 -11.58 -14.15
C MET A 288 -23.02 -11.20 -14.14
N ALA A 289 -23.89 -12.05 -14.70
CA ALA A 289 -25.33 -11.88 -14.64
C ALA A 289 -25.83 -11.79 -13.19
N SER A 290 -25.31 -12.60 -12.30
CA SER A 290 -25.69 -12.55 -10.88
C SER A 290 -25.34 -11.22 -10.21
N PHE A 291 -24.22 -10.58 -10.56
CA PHE A 291 -23.88 -9.24 -10.04
C PHE A 291 -24.84 -8.16 -10.55
N VAL A 292 -25.25 -8.28 -11.81
CA VAL A 292 -26.25 -7.41 -12.44
C VAL A 292 -27.62 -7.60 -11.78
N ASP A 293 -28.03 -8.84 -11.56
CA ASP A 293 -29.31 -9.18 -10.94
C ASP A 293 -29.39 -8.77 -9.46
N GLU A 294 -28.27 -8.84 -8.74
CA GLU A 294 -28.14 -8.33 -7.37
C GLU A 294 -28.06 -6.78 -7.30
N GLY A 295 -27.96 -6.08 -8.43
CA GLY A 295 -27.89 -4.61 -8.48
C GLY A 295 -26.58 -4.04 -7.95
N LEU A 296 -25.44 -4.74 -8.13
CA LEU A 296 -24.15 -4.38 -7.56
C LEU A 296 -23.31 -3.46 -8.45
N VAL A 297 -23.63 -3.31 -9.75
CA VAL A 297 -22.72 -2.76 -10.74
C VAL A 297 -23.34 -1.69 -11.62
N ASN A 298 -22.51 -0.77 -12.12
CA ASN A 298 -22.83 0.24 -13.12
C ASN A 298 -22.06 0.00 -14.43
N ILE A 299 -20.86 -0.58 -14.33
CA ILE A 299 -19.99 -0.89 -15.46
C ILE A 299 -19.49 -2.32 -15.28
N ILE A 300 -19.61 -3.12 -16.33
CA ILE A 300 -19.02 -4.45 -16.38
C ILE A 300 -18.14 -4.59 -17.62
N GLY A 301 -17.04 -5.31 -17.48
CA GLY A 301 -16.10 -5.57 -18.56
C GLY A 301 -15.28 -6.82 -18.27
N GLY A 302 -14.17 -6.98 -18.96
CA GLY A 302 -13.27 -8.10 -18.77
C GLY A 302 -11.81 -7.66 -18.62
N CYS A 303 -11.01 -8.50 -17.97
CA CYS A 303 -9.55 -8.36 -17.87
C CYS A 303 -8.90 -9.62 -18.48
N CYS A 304 -7.74 -10.03 -18.03
CA CYS A 304 -6.94 -11.12 -18.63
C CYS A 304 -7.78 -12.35 -19.02
N GLY A 305 -7.53 -12.89 -20.22
CA GLY A 305 -8.24 -14.05 -20.77
C GLY A 305 -9.59 -13.75 -21.42
N THR A 306 -10.14 -12.53 -21.29
CA THR A 306 -11.44 -12.19 -21.89
C THR A 306 -11.28 -11.68 -23.33
N THR A 307 -12.24 -12.04 -24.17
CA THR A 307 -12.33 -11.70 -25.59
C THR A 307 -13.69 -11.07 -25.92
N GLU A 308 -13.92 -10.72 -27.18
CA GLU A 308 -15.21 -10.19 -27.65
C GLU A 308 -16.39 -11.12 -27.37
N GLU A 309 -16.18 -12.44 -27.21
CA GLU A 309 -17.24 -13.39 -26.89
C GLU A 309 -17.84 -13.15 -25.51
N PHE A 310 -16.98 -12.83 -24.51
CA PHE A 310 -17.43 -12.46 -23.16
C PHE A 310 -18.21 -11.16 -23.19
N ILE A 311 -17.72 -10.16 -23.90
CA ILE A 311 -18.36 -8.86 -24.03
C ILE A 311 -19.73 -8.99 -24.72
N ALA A 312 -19.83 -9.79 -25.77
CA ALA A 312 -21.10 -10.10 -26.43
C ALA A 312 -22.12 -10.75 -25.49
N GLY A 313 -21.62 -11.59 -24.55
CA GLY A 313 -22.44 -12.17 -23.49
C GLY A 313 -22.94 -11.11 -22.50
N TYR A 314 -22.07 -10.21 -22.06
CA TYR A 314 -22.41 -9.16 -21.11
C TYR A 314 -23.46 -8.18 -21.65
N VAL A 315 -23.37 -7.82 -22.94
CA VAL A 315 -24.38 -6.98 -23.60
C VAL A 315 -25.78 -7.54 -23.45
N LYS A 316 -25.94 -8.86 -23.57
CA LYS A 316 -27.24 -9.53 -23.39
C LYS A 316 -27.73 -9.53 -21.94
N VAL A 317 -26.77 -9.68 -20.99
CA VAL A 317 -27.10 -9.75 -19.56
C VAL A 317 -27.62 -8.42 -19.02
N VAL A 318 -27.09 -7.28 -19.50
CA VAL A 318 -27.47 -5.96 -18.99
C VAL A 318 -28.73 -5.39 -19.63
N GLU A 319 -29.26 -6.02 -20.70
CA GLU A 319 -30.43 -5.53 -21.41
C GLU A 319 -31.65 -5.43 -20.48
N GLY A 320 -32.22 -4.24 -20.35
CA GLY A 320 -33.36 -3.95 -19.49
C GLY A 320 -33.08 -3.98 -17.98
N LYS A 321 -31.83 -4.13 -17.56
CA LYS A 321 -31.43 -4.11 -16.15
C LYS A 321 -31.15 -2.70 -15.67
N LYS A 322 -31.40 -2.46 -14.37
CA LYS A 322 -31.14 -1.18 -13.73
C LYS A 322 -29.71 -1.13 -13.17
N PRO A 323 -29.01 0.00 -13.32
CA PRO A 323 -27.70 0.17 -12.72
C PRO A 323 -27.78 0.27 -11.19
N HIS A 324 -26.66 -0.02 -10.51
CA HIS A 324 -26.47 0.24 -9.09
C HIS A 324 -26.68 1.72 -8.76
N ILE A 325 -27.29 1.99 -7.61
CA ILE A 325 -27.44 3.34 -7.08
C ILE A 325 -26.36 3.53 -6.00
N PRO A 326 -25.37 4.41 -6.22
CA PRO A 326 -24.34 4.68 -5.22
C PRO A 326 -24.93 5.10 -3.87
N VAL A 327 -24.32 4.66 -2.78
CA VAL A 327 -24.71 5.08 -1.44
C VAL A 327 -24.33 6.54 -1.20
N ASP A 328 -24.97 7.18 -0.22
CA ASP A 328 -24.58 8.53 0.19
C ASP A 328 -23.16 8.55 0.78
N ALA A 329 -22.41 9.62 0.52
CA ALA A 329 -21.10 9.81 1.12
C ALA A 329 -21.22 9.86 2.65
N PRO A 330 -20.31 9.21 3.39
CA PRO A 330 -20.28 9.27 4.85
C PRO A 330 -20.16 10.72 5.33
N LYS A 331 -20.90 11.05 6.39
CA LYS A 331 -20.84 12.38 7.03
C LYS A 331 -19.83 12.44 8.16
N GLU A 332 -19.37 11.29 8.62
CA GLU A 332 -18.35 11.16 9.64
C GLU A 332 -16.96 11.36 9.05
N MET A 333 -16.01 11.80 9.87
CA MET A 333 -14.61 11.82 9.50
C MET A 333 -14.10 10.39 9.26
N ILE A 334 -13.42 10.20 8.14
CA ILE A 334 -12.77 8.94 7.81
C ILE A 334 -11.30 9.24 7.51
N LEU A 335 -10.40 8.52 8.18
CA LEU A 335 -8.95 8.57 7.98
C LEU A 335 -8.44 7.16 7.64
N SER A 336 -7.20 7.05 7.20
CA SER A 336 -6.61 5.73 6.99
C SER A 336 -5.09 5.71 7.12
N GLY A 337 -4.60 4.62 7.66
CA GLY A 337 -3.28 4.06 7.40
C GLY A 337 -3.43 2.89 6.43
N LEU A 338 -2.93 1.69 6.80
CA LEU A 338 -3.25 0.43 6.11
C LEU A 338 -4.68 -0.04 6.42
N GLU A 339 -5.27 0.45 7.50
CA GLU A 339 -6.64 0.20 7.90
C GLU A 339 -7.43 1.51 7.96
N GLN A 340 -8.74 1.42 7.78
CA GLN A 340 -9.62 2.56 7.90
C GLN A 340 -9.83 2.91 9.37
N PHE A 341 -9.76 4.18 9.70
CA PHE A 341 -10.29 4.75 10.92
C PHE A 341 -11.52 5.60 10.60
N ARG A 342 -12.67 5.30 11.22
CA ARG A 342 -13.91 6.04 11.06
C ARG A 342 -14.35 6.57 12.44
N LEU A 343 -14.50 7.86 12.55
CA LEU A 343 -14.97 8.49 13.79
C LEU A 343 -16.48 8.33 13.90
N THR A 344 -16.90 7.26 14.57
CA THR A 344 -18.32 6.97 14.84
C THR A 344 -18.76 7.49 16.20
N PRO A 345 -20.06 7.62 16.47
CA PRO A 345 -20.57 8.07 17.78
C PRO A 345 -20.15 7.20 18.97
N GLU A 346 -19.74 5.95 18.72
CA GLU A 346 -19.23 5.03 19.75
C GLU A 346 -17.80 5.38 20.19
N ILE A 347 -17.06 6.10 19.34
CA ILE A 347 -15.71 6.60 19.67
C ILE A 347 -15.86 7.98 20.33
N SER A 348 -15.84 7.99 21.65
CA SER A 348 -16.02 9.21 22.41
C SER A 348 -14.82 10.16 22.35
N PHE A 349 -13.61 9.64 22.07
CA PHE A 349 -12.38 10.42 22.03
C PHE A 349 -11.28 9.71 21.26
N VAL A 350 -10.51 10.47 20.48
CA VAL A 350 -9.39 10.00 19.67
C VAL A 350 -8.08 10.38 20.33
N ASN A 351 -7.35 9.37 20.83
CA ASN A 351 -5.99 9.54 21.32
C ASN A 351 -5.03 9.74 20.15
N VAL A 352 -4.44 10.93 20.03
CA VAL A 352 -3.34 11.23 19.11
C VAL A 352 -2.03 11.12 19.89
N GLY A 353 -1.18 10.17 19.52
CA GLY A 353 0.06 9.87 20.24
C GLY A 353 1.13 10.93 20.03
N GLU A 354 1.57 11.62 21.12
CA GLU A 354 2.48 12.77 21.09
C GLU A 354 3.99 12.43 21.16
N ARG A 355 4.38 11.15 21.25
CA ARG A 355 5.77 10.80 21.60
C ARG A 355 6.72 10.73 20.41
N CYS A 356 6.24 10.79 19.16
CA CYS A 356 7.05 10.96 17.96
C CYS A 356 7.21 12.44 17.55
N ASN A 357 7.20 13.32 18.52
CA ASN A 357 7.41 14.75 18.37
C ASN A 357 8.73 15.15 19.04
N VAL A 358 9.68 15.69 18.27
CA VAL A 358 11.04 16.05 18.75
C VAL A 358 11.01 17.17 19.79
N ALA A 359 10.05 18.08 19.72
CA ALA A 359 9.86 19.14 20.72
C ALA A 359 9.34 18.61 22.05
N GLY A 360 8.45 17.60 22.01
CA GLY A 360 7.79 17.02 23.19
C GLY A 360 8.52 15.84 23.82
N SER A 361 9.40 15.14 23.09
CA SER A 361 10.07 13.91 23.53
C SER A 361 11.59 13.98 23.38
N ARG A 362 12.30 14.20 24.51
CA ARG A 362 13.78 14.24 24.53
C ARG A 362 14.42 12.92 24.08
N LYS A 363 13.77 11.78 24.39
CA LYS A 363 14.28 10.47 23.95
C LYS A 363 14.19 10.36 22.42
N PHE A 364 13.04 10.71 21.85
CA PHE A 364 12.81 10.66 20.40
C PHE A 364 13.78 11.60 19.67
N LEU A 365 13.92 12.87 20.12
CA LEU A 365 14.87 13.83 19.56
C LEU A 365 16.30 13.27 19.54
N ARG A 366 16.76 12.67 20.66
CA ARG A 366 18.10 12.08 20.73
C ARG A 366 18.28 10.98 19.69
N LEU A 367 17.30 10.06 19.59
CA LEU A 367 17.36 8.94 18.66
C LEU A 367 17.40 9.40 17.19
N VAL A 368 16.63 10.42 16.84
CA VAL A 368 16.64 11.01 15.48
C VAL A 368 18.00 11.66 15.20
N LYS A 369 18.57 12.42 16.14
CA LYS A 369 19.92 13.03 16.02
C LYS A 369 21.03 11.98 15.86
N GLU A 370 20.90 10.87 16.56
CA GLU A 370 21.83 9.74 16.49
C GLU A 370 21.56 8.83 15.28
N LYS A 371 20.53 9.11 14.45
CA LYS A 371 20.06 8.28 13.33
C LYS A 371 19.68 6.85 13.75
N ASN A 372 19.32 6.66 15.03
CA ASN A 372 18.83 5.39 15.54
C ASN A 372 17.31 5.26 15.34
N TYR A 373 16.91 5.14 14.07
CA TYR A 373 15.49 5.10 13.69
C TYR A 373 14.80 3.82 14.12
N GLU A 374 15.53 2.71 14.26
CA GLU A 374 14.98 1.44 14.75
C GLU A 374 14.41 1.61 16.16
N GLU A 375 15.19 2.20 17.06
CA GLU A 375 14.70 2.47 18.41
C GLU A 375 13.62 3.56 18.41
N ALA A 376 13.69 4.53 17.48
CA ALA A 376 12.63 5.53 17.32
C ALA A 376 11.30 4.91 16.90
N LEU A 377 11.31 3.91 16.01
CA LEU A 377 10.11 3.13 15.62
C LEU A 377 9.49 2.37 16.80
N THR A 378 10.29 1.93 17.78
CA THR A 378 9.74 1.29 18.99
C THR A 378 8.87 2.24 19.79
N ILE A 379 9.17 3.55 19.76
CA ILE A 379 8.34 4.58 20.42
C ILE A 379 7.00 4.71 19.69
N ALA A 380 7.01 4.72 18.36
CA ALA A 380 5.78 4.77 17.57
C ALA A 380 4.91 3.53 17.81
N ARG A 381 5.51 2.33 17.74
CA ARG A 381 4.82 1.05 17.99
C ARG A 381 4.19 1.02 19.37
N LYS A 382 4.96 1.41 20.39
CA LYS A 382 4.46 1.44 21.76
C LYS A 382 3.24 2.35 21.93
N GLN A 383 3.19 3.50 21.26
CA GLN A 383 2.01 4.38 21.32
C GLN A 383 0.77 3.72 20.72
N VAL A 384 0.91 3.00 19.61
CA VAL A 384 -0.19 2.24 18.98
C VAL A 384 -0.66 1.11 19.91
N ASP A 385 0.27 0.40 20.55
CA ASP A 385 -0.02 -0.66 21.52
C ASP A 385 -0.69 -0.11 22.79
N ASP A 386 -0.32 1.11 23.20
CA ASP A 386 -0.93 1.80 24.35
C ASP A 386 -2.29 2.47 24.01
N GLY A 387 -2.79 2.34 22.74
CA GLY A 387 -4.12 2.77 22.33
C GLY A 387 -4.19 4.08 21.55
N ALA A 388 -3.08 4.55 20.96
CA ALA A 388 -3.12 5.65 20.00
C ALA A 388 -3.90 5.22 18.74
N LEU A 389 -4.88 6.03 18.35
CA LEU A 389 -5.67 5.85 17.14
C LEU A 389 -5.12 6.66 15.96
N VAL A 390 -4.27 7.65 16.24
CA VAL A 390 -3.53 8.50 15.30
C VAL A 390 -2.15 8.74 15.88
N LEU A 391 -1.11 8.84 15.06
CA LEU A 391 0.25 9.19 15.49
C LEU A 391 0.63 10.58 15.01
N ASP A 392 0.95 11.47 15.94
CA ASP A 392 1.57 12.77 15.66
C ASP A 392 3.06 12.63 15.43
N ILE A 393 3.56 13.16 14.31
CA ILE A 393 4.97 13.13 13.93
C ILE A 393 5.45 14.54 13.67
N ASN A 394 6.46 14.97 14.43
CA ASN A 394 7.08 16.28 14.30
C ASN A 394 8.61 16.15 14.35
N MET A 395 9.29 16.80 13.38
CA MET A 395 10.76 16.83 13.26
C MET A 395 11.33 18.27 13.36
N ASP A 396 10.55 19.24 13.85
CA ASP A 396 10.96 20.65 13.94
C ASP A 396 11.96 20.87 15.07
N ASP A 397 13.25 20.81 14.78
CA ASP A 397 14.37 21.14 15.67
C ASP A 397 15.46 21.87 14.86
N GLY A 398 16.00 22.96 15.43
CA GLY A 398 16.97 23.80 14.72
C GLY A 398 18.32 23.14 14.39
N LEU A 399 18.53 21.89 14.81
CA LEU A 399 19.72 21.08 14.52
C LEU A 399 19.42 19.87 13.63
N LEU A 400 18.17 19.77 13.11
CA LEU A 400 17.74 18.71 12.19
C LEU A 400 17.42 19.31 10.81
N GLU A 401 17.70 18.56 9.77
CA GLU A 401 17.14 18.79 8.44
C GLU A 401 15.70 18.22 8.41
N ALA A 402 14.75 19.00 8.96
CA ALA A 402 13.41 18.54 9.28
C ALA A 402 12.69 17.87 8.11
N LYS A 403 12.88 18.37 6.87
CA LYS A 403 12.30 17.82 5.65
C LYS A 403 12.81 16.40 5.37
N ASP A 404 14.10 16.19 5.45
CA ASP A 404 14.73 14.89 5.17
C ASP A 404 14.39 13.89 6.27
N GLU A 405 14.43 14.33 7.54
CA GLU A 405 14.10 13.48 8.69
C GLU A 405 12.63 13.07 8.69
N MET A 406 11.72 13.99 8.39
CA MET A 406 10.29 13.70 8.29
C MET A 406 10.01 12.71 7.17
N THR A 407 10.54 12.95 5.98
CA THR A 407 10.38 12.07 4.82
C THR A 407 10.95 10.67 5.12
N HIS A 408 12.15 10.61 5.71
CA HIS A 408 12.80 9.35 6.07
C HIS A 408 11.97 8.56 7.08
N PHE A 409 11.54 9.20 8.17
CA PHE A 409 10.81 8.51 9.24
C PHE A 409 9.41 8.07 8.80
N VAL A 410 8.68 8.89 8.03
CA VAL A 410 7.38 8.52 7.44
C VAL A 410 7.53 7.32 6.50
N ASN A 411 8.58 7.29 5.67
CA ASN A 411 8.88 6.15 4.82
C ASN A 411 9.22 4.89 5.61
N MET A 412 9.93 5.01 6.73
CA MET A 412 10.19 3.87 7.62
C MET A 412 8.89 3.33 8.24
N ILE A 413 8.02 4.22 8.74
CA ILE A 413 6.71 3.82 9.28
C ILE A 413 5.90 3.04 8.26
N SER A 414 5.89 3.44 6.99
CA SER A 414 5.10 2.77 5.95
C SER A 414 5.53 1.30 5.73
N SER A 415 6.75 0.94 6.12
CA SER A 415 7.29 -0.43 6.09
C SER A 415 7.04 -1.23 7.38
N GLU A 416 6.35 -0.63 8.36
CA GLU A 416 6.04 -1.21 9.68
C GLU A 416 4.53 -1.41 9.84
N PRO A 417 3.97 -2.55 9.43
CA PRO A 417 2.50 -2.74 9.38
C PRO A 417 1.79 -2.53 10.72
N GLU A 418 2.45 -2.83 11.84
CA GLU A 418 1.90 -2.65 13.18
C GLU A 418 1.71 -1.16 13.53
N ILE A 419 2.53 -0.28 12.93
CA ILE A 419 2.45 1.17 13.09
C ILE A 419 1.61 1.77 11.96
N ALA A 420 1.90 1.38 10.72
CA ALA A 420 1.26 1.92 9.51
C ALA A 420 -0.26 1.66 9.43
N ARG A 421 -0.81 0.75 10.25
CA ARG A 421 -2.25 0.49 10.30
C ARG A 421 -3.07 1.71 10.74
N VAL A 422 -2.51 2.59 11.58
CA VAL A 422 -3.18 3.82 12.02
C VAL A 422 -2.83 5.02 11.13
N PRO A 423 -3.73 6.00 10.99
CA PRO A 423 -3.44 7.24 10.26
C PRO A 423 -2.38 8.08 10.98
N LEU A 424 -1.65 8.89 10.19
CA LEU A 424 -0.63 9.80 10.68
C LEU A 424 -1.18 11.23 10.78
N MET A 425 -0.71 11.97 11.78
CA MET A 425 -0.82 13.43 11.85
C MET A 425 0.57 14.01 11.54
N ILE A 426 0.66 14.74 10.43
CA ILE A 426 1.89 15.38 9.98
C ILE A 426 1.95 16.77 10.61
N ASP A 427 2.86 16.95 11.55
CA ASP A 427 2.99 18.16 12.36
C ASP A 427 4.30 18.88 12.00
N SER A 428 4.21 20.06 11.43
CA SER A 428 5.35 20.95 11.21
C SER A 428 4.90 22.40 11.04
N SER A 429 5.74 23.31 11.51
CA SER A 429 5.63 24.76 11.26
C SER A 429 6.17 25.16 9.88
N ASP A 430 6.94 24.30 9.20
CA ASP A 430 7.46 24.51 7.86
C ASP A 430 6.56 23.81 6.82
N TRP A 431 5.97 24.61 5.92
CA TRP A 431 5.07 24.08 4.91
C TRP A 431 5.74 23.14 3.90
N GLU A 432 7.03 23.32 3.60
CA GLU A 432 7.76 22.40 2.73
C GLU A 432 7.94 21.01 3.36
N VAL A 433 8.11 20.95 4.68
CA VAL A 433 8.15 19.69 5.44
C VAL A 433 6.81 18.98 5.36
N VAL A 434 5.71 19.70 5.58
CA VAL A 434 4.34 19.15 5.46
C VAL A 434 4.10 18.55 4.08
N VAL A 435 4.37 19.32 3.03
CA VAL A 435 4.16 18.86 1.63
C VAL A 435 5.04 17.64 1.31
N SER A 436 6.29 17.64 1.76
CA SER A 436 7.21 16.52 1.51
C SER A 436 6.75 15.24 2.20
N ALA A 437 6.24 15.34 3.43
CA ALA A 437 5.67 14.21 4.15
C ALA A 437 4.39 13.66 3.48
N LEU A 438 3.48 14.56 3.06
CA LEU A 438 2.24 14.16 2.38
C LEU A 438 2.50 13.39 1.08
N LYS A 439 3.60 13.68 0.38
CA LYS A 439 4.05 12.95 -0.80
C LYS A 439 4.51 11.50 -0.50
N CYS A 440 4.68 11.15 0.77
CA CYS A 440 5.09 9.82 1.21
C CYS A 440 3.96 9.01 1.83
N VAL A 441 2.79 9.62 2.09
CA VAL A 441 1.67 8.98 2.80
C VAL A 441 0.63 8.43 1.82
N GLN A 442 0.47 7.10 1.79
CA GLN A 442 -0.56 6.46 0.96
C GLN A 442 -1.98 6.63 1.52
N GLY A 443 -2.14 6.66 2.85
CA GLY A 443 -3.43 6.81 3.51
C GLY A 443 -3.96 8.25 3.51
N LYS A 444 -5.09 8.45 4.21
CA LYS A 444 -5.67 9.76 4.49
C LYS A 444 -5.16 10.25 5.84
N ALA A 445 -4.17 11.13 5.83
CA ALA A 445 -3.53 11.71 7.00
C ALA A 445 -4.28 12.95 7.52
N ILE A 446 -3.81 13.49 8.64
CA ILE A 446 -4.16 14.80 9.18
C ILE A 446 -2.94 15.72 9.04
N VAL A 447 -3.14 16.96 8.60
CA VAL A 447 -2.11 18.01 8.62
C VAL A 447 -2.27 18.85 9.90
N ASN A 448 -1.22 18.99 10.66
CA ASN A 448 -1.15 19.86 11.84
C ASN A 448 -0.05 20.92 11.61
N SER A 449 -0.34 22.18 11.27
CA SER A 449 -1.63 22.82 11.15
C SER A 449 -1.58 23.96 10.13
N ILE A 450 -2.75 24.51 9.80
CA ILE A 450 -2.85 25.77 9.08
C ILE A 450 -3.50 26.84 9.98
N SER A 451 -3.27 28.11 9.70
CA SER A 451 -3.86 29.23 10.42
C SER A 451 -3.93 30.49 9.57
N LEU A 452 -4.71 31.47 10.03
CA LEU A 452 -4.81 32.80 9.41
C LEU A 452 -3.66 33.75 9.81
N LYS A 453 -2.64 33.25 10.52
CA LYS A 453 -1.50 34.04 11.01
C LYS A 453 -0.78 34.83 9.90
N GLU A 454 -0.63 34.22 8.75
CA GLU A 454 0.04 34.83 7.58
C GLU A 454 -0.96 35.41 6.56
N GLY A 455 -2.22 35.57 6.97
CA GLY A 455 -3.30 36.10 6.16
C GLY A 455 -4.05 35.05 5.34
N GLU A 456 -5.19 35.49 4.79
CA GLU A 456 -6.14 34.62 4.09
C GLU A 456 -5.58 33.98 2.82
N GLU A 457 -4.73 34.67 2.05
CA GLU A 457 -4.19 34.12 0.79
C GLU A 457 -3.31 32.88 1.05
N VAL A 458 -2.44 32.94 2.07
CA VAL A 458 -1.58 31.84 2.47
C VAL A 458 -2.43 30.70 3.01
N PHE A 459 -3.40 31.00 3.86
CA PHE A 459 -4.33 30.03 4.42
C PHE A 459 -5.09 29.25 3.34
N VAL A 460 -5.63 29.94 2.33
CA VAL A 460 -6.33 29.32 1.18
C VAL A 460 -5.39 28.46 0.35
N ARG A 461 -4.14 28.90 0.14
CA ARG A 461 -3.13 28.12 -0.58
C ARG A 461 -2.82 26.82 0.15
N HIS A 462 -2.51 26.89 1.45
CA HIS A 462 -2.22 25.72 2.26
C HIS A 462 -3.41 24.76 2.32
N ALA A 463 -4.64 25.26 2.51
CA ALA A 463 -5.85 24.45 2.49
C ALA A 463 -6.06 23.71 1.16
N LYS A 464 -5.76 24.36 0.02
CA LYS A 464 -5.81 23.72 -1.31
C LYS A 464 -4.76 22.63 -1.47
N ASP A 465 -3.55 22.85 -0.94
CA ASP A 465 -2.52 21.81 -0.96
C ASP A 465 -2.93 20.59 -0.11
N VAL A 466 -3.49 20.81 1.08
CA VAL A 466 -4.03 19.72 1.93
C VAL A 466 -5.10 18.92 1.19
N LEU A 467 -6.04 19.62 0.53
CA LEU A 467 -7.11 19.00 -0.26
C LEU A 467 -6.55 18.22 -1.45
N ARG A 468 -5.54 18.76 -2.13
CA ARG A 468 -4.83 18.11 -3.24
C ARG A 468 -4.23 16.76 -2.83
N PHE A 469 -3.66 16.66 -1.63
CA PHE A 469 -3.12 15.40 -1.11
C PHE A 469 -4.16 14.51 -0.40
N GLY A 470 -5.42 14.97 -0.33
CA GLY A 470 -6.52 14.20 0.21
C GLY A 470 -6.48 14.04 1.73
N ALA A 471 -5.88 15.00 2.46
CA ALA A 471 -5.75 14.94 3.91
C ALA A 471 -6.84 15.75 4.64
N ALA A 472 -7.09 15.42 5.92
CA ALA A 472 -7.82 16.27 6.86
C ALA A 472 -6.88 17.33 7.43
N VAL A 473 -7.43 18.36 8.09
CA VAL A 473 -6.64 19.51 8.53
C VAL A 473 -6.98 19.99 9.94
N VAL A 474 -5.95 20.24 10.74
CA VAL A 474 -6.06 21.00 11.98
C VAL A 474 -5.96 22.49 11.65
N VAL A 475 -6.90 23.28 12.16
CA VAL A 475 -6.96 24.73 12.01
C VAL A 475 -6.75 25.37 13.38
N MET A 476 -5.59 25.98 13.57
CA MET A 476 -5.31 26.69 14.83
C MET A 476 -6.03 28.03 14.88
N CYS A 477 -6.57 28.37 16.03
CA CYS A 477 -7.18 29.68 16.28
C CYS A 477 -6.09 30.76 16.46
N PHE A 478 -5.39 31.06 15.37
CA PHE A 478 -4.46 32.18 15.19
C PHE A 478 -4.88 32.98 13.97
N ASP A 479 -4.78 34.29 14.08
CA ASP A 479 -4.93 35.19 12.92
C ASP A 479 -3.80 36.22 12.87
N GLU A 480 -3.98 37.23 12.07
CA GLU A 480 -3.01 38.29 11.82
C GLU A 480 -2.68 39.10 13.11
N GLU A 481 -3.56 39.08 14.12
CA GLU A 481 -3.33 39.72 15.42
C GLU A 481 -2.59 38.79 16.42
N GLY A 482 -2.50 37.48 16.09
CA GLY A 482 -1.82 36.50 16.89
C GLY A 482 -2.70 35.37 17.44
N GLN A 483 -2.24 34.74 18.52
CA GLN A 483 -2.92 33.61 19.16
C GLN A 483 -4.16 34.06 19.94
N ALA A 484 -5.28 33.36 19.69
CA ALA A 484 -6.49 33.58 20.49
C ALA A 484 -6.31 33.03 21.90
N THR A 485 -6.53 33.89 22.92
CA THR A 485 -6.48 33.52 24.33
C THR A 485 -7.85 33.54 25.00
N SER A 486 -8.74 34.47 24.59
CA SER A 486 -10.11 34.57 25.11
C SER A 486 -11.11 33.72 24.33
N TYR A 487 -12.22 33.39 24.96
CA TYR A 487 -13.34 32.68 24.31
C TYR A 487 -13.82 33.37 23.04
N GLU A 488 -14.03 34.69 23.09
CA GLU A 488 -14.57 35.48 21.97
C GLU A 488 -13.66 35.41 20.74
N ARG A 489 -12.36 35.57 20.95
CA ARG A 489 -11.38 35.50 19.83
C ARG A 489 -11.30 34.10 19.23
N ARG A 490 -11.37 33.05 20.05
CA ARG A 490 -11.35 31.66 19.56
C ARG A 490 -12.52 31.37 18.64
N ILE A 491 -13.75 31.78 19.03
CA ILE A 491 -14.93 31.51 18.17
C ILE A 491 -14.98 32.41 16.92
N GLU A 492 -14.52 33.67 17.00
CA GLU A 492 -14.43 34.57 15.87
C GLU A 492 -13.50 34.02 14.76
N ILE A 493 -12.28 33.58 15.16
CA ILE A 493 -11.30 33.01 14.25
C ILE A 493 -11.79 31.68 13.68
N ALA A 494 -12.37 30.81 14.51
CA ALA A 494 -12.91 29.54 14.06
C ALA A 494 -14.04 29.72 13.02
N GLU A 495 -14.98 30.65 13.27
CA GLU A 495 -16.06 30.95 12.31
C GLU A 495 -15.53 31.49 10.99
N ARG A 496 -14.58 32.43 11.05
CA ARG A 496 -13.94 33.02 9.86
C ARG A 496 -13.22 31.94 9.02
N ALA A 497 -12.40 31.13 9.68
CA ALA A 497 -11.66 30.05 9.03
C ALA A 497 -12.59 29.00 8.43
N TYR A 498 -13.65 28.61 9.14
CA TYR A 498 -14.64 27.66 8.65
C TYR A 498 -15.33 28.14 7.37
N LYS A 499 -15.77 29.40 7.33
CA LYS A 499 -16.39 30.00 6.13
C LYS A 499 -15.42 30.02 4.93
N ILE A 500 -14.16 30.37 5.17
CA ILE A 500 -13.16 30.39 4.09
C ILE A 500 -12.94 28.96 3.54
N LEU A 501 -12.80 27.98 4.43
CA LEU A 501 -12.56 26.58 4.05
C LEU A 501 -13.74 25.99 3.28
N THR A 502 -14.96 26.16 3.79
CA THR A 502 -16.15 25.54 3.20
C THR A 502 -16.65 26.27 1.94
N GLU A 503 -16.65 27.61 1.93
CA GLU A 503 -17.26 28.40 0.86
C GLU A 503 -16.27 28.78 -0.25
N LYS A 504 -15.00 29.08 0.07
CA LYS A 504 -14.00 29.49 -0.94
C LYS A 504 -13.12 28.34 -1.42
N VAL A 505 -12.76 27.40 -0.54
CA VAL A 505 -11.89 26.27 -0.87
C VAL A 505 -12.72 25.05 -1.29
N GLY A 506 -13.91 24.86 -0.73
CA GLY A 506 -14.73 23.66 -0.90
C GLY A 506 -14.23 22.49 -0.04
N PHE A 507 -13.58 22.79 1.08
CA PHE A 507 -13.07 21.78 2.00
C PHE A 507 -14.22 21.03 2.70
N PRO A 508 -14.21 19.69 2.78
CA PRO A 508 -15.26 18.92 3.44
C PRO A 508 -15.33 19.31 4.94
N PRO A 509 -16.50 19.71 5.47
CA PRO A 509 -16.61 20.11 6.87
C PRO A 509 -16.15 19.05 7.86
N GLN A 510 -16.41 17.77 7.58
CA GLN A 510 -16.01 16.64 8.43
C GLN A 510 -14.50 16.37 8.45
N ASP A 511 -13.72 16.98 7.57
CA ASP A 511 -12.25 16.87 7.54
C ASP A 511 -11.56 18.08 8.20
N ILE A 512 -12.33 18.98 8.83
CA ILE A 512 -11.82 20.17 9.54
C ILE A 512 -11.79 19.90 11.04
N ILE A 513 -10.62 20.10 11.66
CA ILE A 513 -10.40 19.95 13.11
C ILE A 513 -9.92 21.30 13.63
N PHE A 514 -10.67 21.95 14.52
CA PHE A 514 -10.21 23.18 15.15
C PHE A 514 -9.34 22.89 16.37
N ASP A 515 -8.25 23.64 16.53
CA ASP A 515 -7.49 23.74 17.77
C ASP A 515 -7.66 25.15 18.36
N PRO A 516 -8.55 25.30 19.36
CA PRO A 516 -8.77 26.58 20.05
C PRO A 516 -7.62 27.01 20.96
N ASN A 517 -6.49 26.32 20.94
CA ASN A 517 -5.29 26.49 21.75
C ASN A 517 -5.46 26.17 23.23
N ILE A 518 -4.94 25.03 23.67
CA ILE A 518 -4.79 24.70 25.07
C ILE A 518 -3.56 25.43 25.61
N LEU A 519 -3.74 26.32 26.54
CA LEU A 519 -2.71 27.15 27.16
C LEU A 519 -2.49 26.76 28.62
N ALA A 520 -1.27 27.05 29.11
CA ALA A 520 -0.91 26.73 30.48
C ALA A 520 -1.71 27.55 31.49
N ILE A 521 -2.20 26.88 32.52
CA ILE A 521 -2.85 27.48 33.70
C ILE A 521 -1.92 27.41 34.93
N CYS A 522 -2.27 28.03 36.04
CA CYS A 522 -1.45 28.10 37.26
C CYS A 522 -0.04 28.65 36.99
N THR A 523 0.06 29.74 36.25
CA THR A 523 1.33 30.39 35.91
C THR A 523 1.70 31.52 36.87
N GLY A 524 0.80 31.82 37.87
CA GLY A 524 0.91 32.98 38.76
C GLY A 524 0.33 34.28 38.17
N MET A 525 -0.23 34.24 36.94
CA MET A 525 -0.90 35.36 36.29
C MET A 525 -2.39 35.12 36.27
N LYS A 526 -3.20 36.03 36.84
CA LYS A 526 -4.66 35.87 36.97
C LYS A 526 -5.40 35.72 35.63
N GLU A 527 -4.89 36.38 34.57
CA GLU A 527 -5.47 36.30 33.23
C GLU A 527 -5.33 34.89 32.59
N HIS A 528 -4.45 34.05 33.11
CA HIS A 528 -4.27 32.67 32.60
C HIS A 528 -5.22 31.67 33.27
N ASN A 529 -5.92 32.06 34.36
CA ASN A 529 -6.76 31.10 35.09
C ASN A 529 -7.96 30.63 34.28
N SER A 530 -8.55 31.49 33.43
CA SER A 530 -9.72 31.15 32.61
C SER A 530 -9.39 30.35 31.32
N TYR A 531 -8.12 30.17 30.94
CA TYR A 531 -7.75 29.61 29.66
C TYR A 531 -8.35 28.22 29.37
N ALA A 532 -8.42 27.35 30.38
CA ALA A 532 -9.02 26.03 30.27
C ALA A 532 -10.54 26.09 30.07
N VAL A 533 -11.22 26.97 30.87
CA VAL A 533 -12.66 27.18 30.74
C VAL A 533 -13.03 27.79 29.40
N ASP A 534 -12.26 28.76 28.93
CA ASP A 534 -12.49 29.41 27.63
C ASP A 534 -12.28 28.42 26.46
N PHE A 535 -11.35 27.49 26.59
CA PHE A 535 -11.21 26.39 25.64
C PHE A 535 -12.46 25.48 25.64
N ILE A 536 -12.93 25.04 26.80
CA ILE A 536 -14.11 24.18 26.94
C ILE A 536 -15.35 24.87 26.35
N ARG A 537 -15.56 26.16 26.66
CA ARG A 537 -16.66 26.95 26.08
C ARG A 537 -16.55 27.12 24.57
N ALA A 538 -15.35 27.39 24.05
CA ALA A 538 -15.11 27.51 22.62
C ALA A 538 -15.37 26.18 21.91
N THR A 539 -14.97 25.05 22.51
CA THR A 539 -15.28 23.70 22.02
C THR A 539 -16.78 23.49 21.89
N GLU A 540 -17.55 23.79 22.94
CA GLU A 540 -19.00 23.67 22.91
C GLU A 540 -19.63 24.53 21.82
N TRP A 541 -19.16 25.78 21.65
CA TRP A 541 -19.64 26.67 20.59
C TRP A 541 -19.34 26.13 19.19
N ILE A 542 -18.09 25.69 18.92
CA ILE A 542 -17.68 25.13 17.65
C ILE A 542 -18.56 23.94 17.27
N LYS A 543 -18.75 23.00 18.20
CA LYS A 543 -19.58 21.80 17.97
C LYS A 543 -21.04 22.13 17.68
N LYS A 544 -21.58 23.21 18.23
CA LYS A 544 -22.98 23.65 18.04
C LYS A 544 -23.17 24.45 16.75
N ASN A 545 -22.17 25.22 16.34
CA ASN A 545 -22.34 26.24 15.27
C ASN A 545 -21.61 25.89 13.95
N LEU A 546 -20.52 25.11 14.00
CA LEU A 546 -19.75 24.72 12.83
C LEU A 546 -20.02 23.24 12.47
N SER A 547 -21.07 23.04 11.68
CA SER A 547 -21.56 21.69 11.37
C SER A 547 -20.50 20.80 10.74
N GLY A 548 -20.29 19.60 11.28
CA GLY A 548 -19.32 18.61 10.80
C GLY A 548 -17.90 18.81 11.32
N ALA A 549 -17.56 19.99 11.85
CA ALA A 549 -16.22 20.26 12.37
C ALA A 549 -15.93 19.51 13.68
N HIS A 550 -14.66 19.19 13.87
CA HIS A 550 -14.11 18.52 15.05
C HIS A 550 -13.25 19.48 15.87
N VAL A 551 -12.89 19.08 17.09
CA VAL A 551 -12.03 19.86 17.98
C VAL A 551 -10.89 19.00 18.51
N SER A 552 -9.68 19.55 18.48
CA SER A 552 -8.45 18.96 18.99
C SER A 552 -7.72 19.93 19.93
N GLY A 553 -6.67 19.42 20.58
CA GLY A 553 -5.74 20.26 21.33
C GLY A 553 -4.57 19.47 21.91
N GLY A 554 -3.44 20.18 22.10
CA GLY A 554 -2.25 19.65 22.74
C GLY A 554 -2.38 19.65 24.26
N VAL A 555 -2.90 18.58 24.83
CA VAL A 555 -3.32 18.49 26.26
C VAL A 555 -2.15 18.71 27.22
N SER A 556 -0.94 18.29 26.82
CA SER A 556 0.26 18.44 27.64
C SER A 556 0.62 19.91 27.97
N ASN A 557 0.12 20.89 27.18
CA ASN A 557 0.35 22.32 27.39
C ASN A 557 -0.32 22.84 28.64
N LEU A 558 -1.51 22.31 28.99
CA LEU A 558 -2.32 22.74 30.16
C LEU A 558 -1.50 22.80 31.46
N SER A 559 -0.70 21.76 31.66
CA SER A 559 0.04 21.51 32.90
C SER A 559 1.52 21.87 32.82
N PHE A 560 1.88 22.77 31.91
CA PHE A 560 3.28 23.18 31.71
C PHE A 560 3.94 23.73 33.00
N SER A 561 3.16 24.43 33.85
CA SER A 561 3.58 24.98 35.13
C SER A 561 4.03 23.92 36.13
N PHE A 562 3.61 22.66 35.96
CA PHE A 562 3.93 21.55 36.86
C PHE A 562 4.94 20.55 36.23
N ARG A 563 5.82 21.01 35.32
CA ARG A 563 6.88 20.16 34.78
C ARG A 563 7.73 19.57 35.91
N GLY A 564 7.90 18.23 35.88
CA GLY A 564 8.59 17.47 36.94
C GLY A 564 7.67 16.73 37.90
N ASN A 565 6.39 17.12 38.02
CA ASN A 565 5.38 16.39 38.82
C ASN A 565 4.38 15.67 37.93
N ASN A 566 4.71 14.44 37.50
CA ASN A 566 3.87 13.69 36.55
C ASN A 566 2.47 13.42 37.05
N TYR A 567 2.30 13.13 38.37
CA TYR A 567 1.00 12.82 38.90
C TYR A 567 0.03 14.03 38.80
N ILE A 568 0.47 15.23 39.24
CA ILE A 568 -0.35 16.45 39.13
C ILE A 568 -0.67 16.73 37.65
N ARG A 569 0.32 16.58 36.75
CA ARG A 569 0.08 16.80 35.33
C ARG A 569 -0.97 15.85 34.76
N GLU A 570 -0.83 14.56 35.04
CA GLU A 570 -1.78 13.54 34.55
C GLU A 570 -3.18 13.74 35.15
N ALA A 571 -3.28 14.10 36.43
CA ALA A 571 -4.55 14.42 37.08
C ALA A 571 -5.21 15.68 36.48
N MET A 572 -4.45 16.74 36.20
CA MET A 572 -4.96 17.94 35.50
C MET A 572 -5.48 17.59 34.11
N HIS A 573 -4.73 16.73 33.35
CA HIS A 573 -5.17 16.28 32.04
C HIS A 573 -6.47 15.48 32.12
N ALA A 574 -6.58 14.58 33.11
CA ALA A 574 -7.77 13.74 33.28
C ALA A 574 -9.00 14.60 33.59
N VAL A 575 -8.86 15.60 34.49
CA VAL A 575 -9.95 16.52 34.82
C VAL A 575 -10.36 17.39 33.64
N PHE A 576 -9.37 17.95 32.91
CA PHE A 576 -9.64 18.78 31.74
C PHE A 576 -10.36 17.99 30.66
N LEU A 577 -9.83 16.81 30.33
CA LEU A 577 -10.41 15.94 29.28
C LEU A 577 -11.82 15.48 29.65
N TYR A 578 -12.07 15.17 30.94
CA TYR A 578 -13.41 14.79 31.39
C TYR A 578 -14.45 15.86 31.03
N HIS A 579 -14.15 17.14 31.26
CA HIS A 579 -15.08 18.25 30.96
C HIS A 579 -15.09 18.60 29.46
N ALA A 580 -13.95 18.60 28.79
CA ALA A 580 -13.84 18.95 27.38
C ALA A 580 -14.54 17.93 26.47
N ILE A 581 -14.40 16.61 26.75
CA ILE A 581 -15.06 15.54 26.00
C ILE A 581 -16.58 15.63 26.12
N GLN A 582 -17.10 15.97 27.31
CA GLN A 582 -18.56 16.13 27.53
C GLN A 582 -19.19 17.22 26.66
N VAL A 583 -18.43 18.25 26.30
CA VAL A 583 -18.91 19.32 25.41
C VAL A 583 -18.54 19.07 23.92
N GLY A 584 -17.88 17.94 23.62
CA GLY A 584 -17.65 17.48 22.27
C GLY A 584 -16.22 17.62 21.74
N MET A 585 -15.20 17.69 22.60
CA MET A 585 -13.82 17.56 22.16
C MET A 585 -13.58 16.14 21.61
N ASP A 586 -13.23 16.01 20.36
CA ASP A 586 -13.12 14.74 19.65
C ASP A 586 -11.70 14.16 19.70
N PHE A 587 -10.67 15.00 19.59
CA PHE A 587 -9.26 14.62 19.49
C PHE A 587 -8.43 15.22 20.61
N GLY A 588 -7.41 14.52 21.05
CA GLY A 588 -6.41 15.07 21.95
C GLY A 588 -5.02 14.53 21.64
N ILE A 589 -4.07 15.46 21.48
CA ILE A 589 -2.66 15.11 21.37
C ILE A 589 -2.16 14.84 22.79
N VAL A 590 -1.97 13.57 23.11
CA VAL A 590 -1.75 13.06 24.47
C VAL A 590 -0.66 11.98 24.50
N ASN A 591 -0.21 11.66 25.70
CA ASN A 591 0.57 10.46 25.94
C ASN A 591 -0.38 9.25 26.12
N PRO A 592 -0.48 8.31 25.18
CA PRO A 592 -1.41 7.17 25.29
C PRO A 592 -1.12 6.24 26.48
N ALA A 593 0.12 6.26 26.98
CA ALA A 593 0.52 5.45 28.13
C ALA A 593 -0.01 5.98 29.48
N THR A 594 -0.66 7.15 29.51
CA THR A 594 -1.24 7.72 30.72
C THR A 594 -2.40 6.85 31.20
N LYS A 595 -2.35 6.44 32.47
CA LYS A 595 -3.34 5.54 33.06
C LYS A 595 -4.28 6.23 34.05
N VAL A 596 -4.01 7.50 34.42
CA VAL A 596 -4.82 8.25 35.38
C VAL A 596 -6.11 8.69 34.70
N THR A 597 -7.23 8.19 35.20
CA THR A 597 -8.56 8.64 34.80
C THR A 597 -9.15 9.58 35.87
N TYR A 598 -10.22 10.32 35.52
CA TYR A 598 -10.92 11.20 36.42
C TYR A 598 -11.37 10.48 37.72
N ALA A 599 -11.84 9.23 37.60
CA ALA A 599 -12.32 8.41 38.71
C ALA A 599 -11.19 7.88 39.63
N ASP A 600 -9.94 7.85 39.16
CA ASP A 600 -8.79 7.35 39.92
C ASP A 600 -8.18 8.42 40.83
N ILE A 601 -8.62 9.70 40.70
CA ILE A 601 -8.07 10.81 41.46
C ILE A 601 -8.77 10.84 42.85
N PRO A 602 -8.00 10.82 43.97
CA PRO A 602 -8.57 10.96 45.31
C PRO A 602 -9.45 12.20 45.43
N GLU A 603 -10.58 12.12 46.15
CA GLU A 603 -11.62 13.14 46.19
C GLU A 603 -11.10 14.51 46.65
N ASP A 604 -10.18 14.55 47.63
CA ASP A 604 -9.53 15.76 48.12
C ASP A 604 -8.63 16.42 47.08
N HIS A 605 -7.87 15.61 46.31
CA HIS A 605 -7.05 16.09 45.18
C HIS A 605 -7.94 16.53 44.01
N LEU A 606 -8.96 15.75 43.70
CA LEU A 606 -9.89 16.02 42.59
C LEU A 606 -10.54 17.38 42.75
N LYS A 607 -11.02 17.71 43.99
CA LYS A 607 -11.66 18.98 44.26
C LYS A 607 -10.72 20.17 43.98
N ILE A 608 -9.47 20.10 44.45
CA ILE A 608 -8.48 21.19 44.25
C ILE A 608 -8.18 21.34 42.75
N ILE A 609 -7.93 20.23 42.04
CA ILE A 609 -7.57 20.26 40.64
C ILE A 609 -8.73 20.74 39.77
N GLU A 610 -9.96 20.33 40.09
CA GLU A 610 -11.15 20.75 39.35
C GLU A 610 -11.48 22.24 39.62
N ASP A 611 -11.31 22.75 40.86
CA ASP A 611 -11.48 24.17 41.16
C ASP A 611 -10.47 25.04 40.39
N VAL A 612 -9.27 24.54 40.15
CA VAL A 612 -8.25 25.19 39.32
C VAL A 612 -8.57 25.13 37.82
N VAL A 613 -8.85 23.92 37.30
CA VAL A 613 -9.11 23.72 35.86
C VAL A 613 -10.35 24.47 35.38
N LEU A 614 -11.35 24.58 36.25
CA LEU A 614 -12.63 25.25 35.96
C LEU A 614 -12.71 26.68 36.47
N ASP A 615 -11.61 27.23 37.04
CA ASP A 615 -11.52 28.59 37.58
C ASP A 615 -12.70 28.92 38.57
N ARG A 616 -13.00 27.97 39.49
CA ARG A 616 -14.15 28.07 40.37
C ARG A 616 -13.90 28.85 41.65
N VAL A 617 -12.67 28.84 42.16
CA VAL A 617 -12.30 29.40 43.45
C VAL A 617 -11.02 30.23 43.33
N GLU A 618 -11.09 31.48 43.74
CA GLU A 618 -9.90 32.36 43.80
C GLU A 618 -8.86 31.80 44.80
N GLY A 619 -7.59 31.68 44.37
CA GLY A 619 -6.50 31.11 45.17
C GLY A 619 -6.42 29.58 45.12
N ALA A 620 -7.21 28.89 44.30
CA ALA A 620 -7.11 27.43 44.12
C ALA A 620 -5.75 27.00 43.53
N ASP A 621 -5.11 27.86 42.77
CA ASP A 621 -3.75 27.67 42.21
C ASP A 621 -2.68 27.54 43.31
N GLU A 622 -2.80 28.35 44.42
CA GLU A 622 -1.89 28.22 45.55
C GLU A 622 -2.05 26.86 46.27
N LEU A 623 -3.30 26.40 46.44
CA LEU A 623 -3.60 25.08 47.02
C LEU A 623 -3.06 23.93 46.17
N LEU A 624 -3.12 24.07 44.86
CA LEU A 624 -2.57 23.04 43.93
C LEU A 624 -1.04 23.01 44.01
N ILE A 625 -0.38 24.15 44.13
CA ILE A 625 1.07 24.24 44.32
C ILE A 625 1.49 23.58 45.64
N GLU A 626 0.76 23.83 46.74
CA GLU A 626 1.01 23.19 48.04
C GLU A 626 0.85 21.65 47.93
N LEU A 627 -0.21 21.17 47.27
CA LEU A 627 -0.44 19.76 47.03
C LEU A 627 0.69 19.15 46.17
N ALA A 628 1.15 19.84 45.11
CA ALA A 628 2.23 19.40 44.26
C ALA A 628 3.55 19.24 45.04
N ASN A 629 3.86 20.18 45.93
CA ASN A 629 5.06 20.13 46.78
C ASN A 629 5.00 18.94 47.74
N LYS A 630 3.88 18.76 48.44
CA LYS A 630 3.66 17.62 49.34
C LYS A 630 3.86 16.27 48.65
N ILE A 631 3.31 16.10 47.45
CA ILE A 631 3.46 14.87 46.68
C ILE A 631 4.93 14.63 46.23
N LEU A 632 5.68 15.68 45.90
CA LEU A 632 7.11 15.57 45.60
C LEU A 632 7.92 15.13 46.81
N GLU A 633 7.64 15.73 48.01
CA GLU A 633 8.29 15.34 49.27
C GLU A 633 8.01 13.87 49.64
N GLU A 634 6.76 13.42 49.49
CA GLU A 634 6.37 12.03 49.73
C GLU A 634 7.08 11.04 48.77
N LYS A 635 7.23 11.40 47.49
CA LYS A 635 7.98 10.60 46.49
C LYS A 635 9.48 10.55 46.79
N GLU A 636 10.08 11.64 47.25
CA GLU A 636 11.49 11.65 47.63
C GLU A 636 11.75 10.80 48.88
N ALA A 637 10.81 10.84 49.86
CA ALA A 637 10.85 9.97 51.03
C ALA A 637 10.72 8.48 50.69
N GLN A 638 9.88 8.13 49.71
CA GLN A 638 9.73 6.76 49.22
C GLN A 638 10.95 6.27 48.38
N LYS A 639 11.60 7.13 47.62
CA LYS A 639 12.82 6.79 46.85
C LYS A 639 14.01 6.43 47.74
N ASN A 640 14.03 6.95 48.96
CA ASN A 640 15.07 6.66 49.93
C ASN A 640 14.87 5.35 50.70
N GLY A 641 13.76 4.60 50.46
CA GLY A 641 13.41 3.42 51.25
C GLY A 641 12.69 2.28 50.54
N GLY A 642 12.58 2.23 49.21
CA GLY A 642 11.80 1.16 48.59
C GLY A 642 12.22 0.83 47.17
N ALA A 643 12.29 -0.46 46.89
CA ALA A 643 12.68 -1.08 45.64
C ALA A 643 11.89 -0.60 44.41
N THR A 644 12.59 -0.35 43.36
CA THR A 644 12.14 -0.10 41.99
C THR A 644 11.14 -1.15 41.50
N GLN A 645 9.94 -0.72 41.10
CA GLN A 645 9.10 -1.51 40.20
C GLN A 645 9.72 -1.46 38.80
N GLU A 646 10.27 -2.57 38.40
CA GLU A 646 10.71 -2.80 37.03
C GLU A 646 9.49 -2.73 36.08
N ILE A 647 9.72 -2.07 34.94
CA ILE A 647 8.86 -2.08 33.76
C ILE A 647 8.44 -3.53 33.48
N ALA A 648 7.15 -3.78 33.32
CA ALA A 648 6.64 -5.10 32.94
C ALA A 648 7.37 -5.54 31.67
N GLN A 649 8.26 -6.52 31.80
CA GLN A 649 8.93 -7.20 30.69
C GLN A 649 7.85 -7.75 29.75
N GLU A 650 8.05 -7.62 28.45
CA GLU A 650 7.22 -8.27 27.45
C GLU A 650 7.18 -9.78 27.75
N ALA A 651 5.97 -10.34 27.88
CA ALA A 651 5.77 -11.72 28.38
C ALA A 651 6.58 -12.77 27.61
N TRP A 652 6.76 -12.55 26.29
CA TRP A 652 7.54 -13.44 25.42
C TRP A 652 9.05 -13.48 25.75
N ARG A 653 9.57 -12.48 26.45
CA ARG A 653 10.99 -12.51 26.91
C ARG A 653 11.27 -13.60 27.94
N ASN A 654 10.21 -14.16 28.57
CA ASN A 654 10.31 -15.28 29.51
C ASN A 654 10.31 -16.65 28.83
N ASP A 655 10.08 -16.71 27.51
CA ASP A 655 10.12 -17.93 26.73
C ASP A 655 11.57 -18.46 26.58
N ASN A 656 11.72 -19.70 26.17
CA ASN A 656 13.05 -20.26 25.90
C ASN A 656 13.68 -19.53 24.70
N LEU A 657 15.01 -19.58 24.59
CA LEU A 657 15.77 -18.86 23.57
C LEU A 657 15.29 -19.10 22.13
N GLU A 658 14.98 -20.33 21.79
CA GLU A 658 14.54 -20.69 20.44
C GLU A 658 13.18 -20.08 20.10
N ASP A 659 12.27 -20.07 21.05
CA ASP A 659 10.95 -19.45 20.87
C ASP A 659 11.04 -17.92 20.85
N ARG A 660 11.97 -17.31 21.62
CA ARG A 660 12.26 -15.88 21.54
C ARG A 660 12.76 -15.49 20.15
N LEU A 661 13.72 -16.23 19.58
CA LEU A 661 14.26 -15.97 18.24
C LEU A 661 13.19 -16.14 17.16
N LYS A 662 12.38 -17.20 17.23
CA LYS A 662 11.25 -17.41 16.31
C LYS A 662 10.20 -16.29 16.42
N TYR A 663 9.87 -15.90 17.64
CA TYR A 663 8.90 -14.81 17.86
C TYR A 663 9.43 -13.47 17.33
N ALA A 664 10.70 -13.16 17.62
CA ALA A 664 11.36 -11.95 17.12
C ALA A 664 11.33 -11.87 15.60
N LEU A 665 11.63 -12.98 14.90
CA LEU A 665 11.51 -13.06 13.45
C LEU A 665 10.07 -12.89 13.00
N ARG A 666 9.13 -13.68 13.50
CA ARG A 666 7.72 -13.62 13.09
C ARG A 666 7.09 -12.23 13.27
N LYS A 667 7.51 -11.48 14.28
CA LYS A 667 7.06 -10.12 14.55
C LYS A 667 7.94 -9.02 13.95
N GLY A 668 9.10 -9.40 13.42
CA GLY A 668 10.09 -8.46 12.89
C GLY A 668 10.66 -7.53 13.97
N ILE A 669 11.04 -8.07 15.13
CA ILE A 669 11.58 -7.32 16.28
C ILE A 669 13.10 -7.50 16.32
N SER A 670 13.86 -6.41 16.11
CA SER A 670 15.33 -6.45 16.15
C SER A 670 15.91 -6.01 17.51
N THR A 671 15.11 -5.42 18.39
CA THR A 671 15.57 -4.76 19.64
C THR A 671 16.40 -5.67 20.56
N TYR A 672 16.00 -6.95 20.70
CA TYR A 672 16.67 -7.93 21.57
C TYR A 672 17.51 -8.93 20.78
N LEU A 673 17.58 -8.78 19.47
CA LEU A 673 18.19 -9.74 18.56
C LEU A 673 19.67 -9.97 18.87
N ASN A 674 20.39 -8.89 19.19
CA ASN A 674 21.82 -8.96 19.51
C ASN A 674 22.06 -9.78 20.79
N GLU A 675 21.27 -9.57 21.83
CA GLU A 675 21.36 -10.33 23.11
C GLU A 675 21.03 -11.82 22.89
N ASP A 676 19.89 -12.08 22.22
CA ASP A 676 19.43 -13.45 21.99
C ASP A 676 20.38 -14.24 21.06
N ILE A 677 20.98 -13.59 20.06
CA ILE A 677 21.99 -14.22 19.19
C ILE A 677 23.27 -14.53 19.96
N HIS A 678 23.74 -13.65 20.85
CA HIS A 678 24.91 -13.92 21.67
C HIS A 678 24.65 -15.08 22.66
N GLU A 679 23.47 -15.14 23.27
CA GLU A 679 23.04 -16.29 24.09
C GLU A 679 22.99 -17.59 23.25
N ALA A 680 22.52 -17.50 21.99
CA ALA A 680 22.51 -18.62 21.06
C ALA A 680 23.93 -19.09 20.69
N LEU A 681 24.89 -18.19 20.51
CA LEU A 681 26.28 -18.54 20.24
C LEU A 681 26.97 -19.31 21.39
N GLU A 682 26.50 -19.15 22.63
CA GLU A 682 26.97 -19.98 23.76
C GLU A 682 26.33 -21.38 23.77
N LYS A 683 25.13 -21.53 23.22
CA LYS A 683 24.34 -22.77 23.25
C LYS A 683 24.59 -23.68 22.04
N TYR A 684 24.83 -23.10 20.88
CA TYR A 684 25.00 -23.86 19.64
C TYR A 684 26.49 -24.06 19.30
N PRO A 685 26.88 -25.25 18.82
CA PRO A 685 28.27 -25.58 18.55
C PRO A 685 28.89 -24.75 17.41
N HIS A 686 28.07 -24.30 16.46
CA HIS A 686 28.48 -23.48 15.33
C HIS A 686 27.46 -22.37 15.05
N ALA A 687 27.95 -21.19 14.65
CA ALA A 687 27.09 -20.04 14.34
C ALA A 687 26.08 -20.34 13.21
N VAL A 688 26.45 -21.16 12.24
CA VAL A 688 25.59 -21.61 11.14
C VAL A 688 24.37 -22.39 11.65
N ASN A 689 24.49 -23.16 12.75
CA ASN A 689 23.39 -23.93 13.30
C ASN A 689 22.27 -23.04 13.88
N ILE A 690 22.56 -21.80 14.25
CA ILE A 690 21.55 -20.83 14.70
C ILE A 690 20.71 -20.39 13.50
N ILE A 691 21.36 -20.20 12.33
CA ILE A 691 20.67 -19.87 11.09
C ILE A 691 19.78 -21.03 10.64
N GLU A 692 20.36 -22.22 10.49
CA GLU A 692 19.67 -23.44 10.00
C GLU A 692 18.59 -23.95 10.97
N GLY A 693 18.70 -23.62 12.26
CA GLY A 693 17.78 -24.02 13.32
C GLY A 693 16.67 -22.98 13.55
N PRO A 694 16.72 -22.23 14.68
CA PRO A 694 15.61 -21.39 15.11
C PRO A 694 15.28 -20.26 14.15
N LEU A 695 16.27 -19.68 13.44
CA LEU A 695 16.01 -18.58 12.52
C LEU A 695 15.28 -19.05 11.25
N MET A 696 15.70 -20.16 10.64
CA MET A 696 15.01 -20.75 9.49
C MET A 696 13.63 -21.29 9.85
N GLN A 697 13.46 -21.86 11.06
CA GLN A 697 12.14 -22.27 11.52
C GLN A 697 11.18 -21.08 11.62
N GLY A 698 11.63 -19.95 12.16
CA GLY A 698 10.85 -18.71 12.18
C GLY A 698 10.46 -18.20 10.78
N MET A 699 11.39 -18.27 9.82
CA MET A 699 11.11 -17.91 8.42
C MET A 699 10.09 -18.86 7.76
N ASN A 700 10.16 -20.16 8.03
CA ASN A 700 9.19 -21.12 7.50
C ASN A 700 7.78 -20.86 8.07
N GLU A 701 7.66 -20.55 9.37
CA GLU A 701 6.38 -20.15 9.97
C GLU A 701 5.79 -18.90 9.30
N VAL A 702 6.64 -17.91 8.96
CA VAL A 702 6.22 -16.71 8.21
C VAL A 702 5.72 -17.07 6.82
N GLY A 703 6.42 -17.98 6.12
CA GLY A 703 6.00 -18.48 4.82
C GLY A 703 4.63 -19.19 4.87
N ASP A 704 4.42 -20.03 5.87
CA ASP A 704 3.14 -20.73 6.08
C ASP A 704 1.99 -19.73 6.38
N LEU A 705 2.26 -18.71 7.20
CA LEU A 705 1.28 -17.67 7.52
C LEU A 705 0.95 -16.81 6.29
N PHE A 706 1.94 -16.47 5.49
CA PHE A 706 1.74 -15.74 4.23
C PHE A 706 0.93 -16.56 3.23
N GLY A 707 1.33 -17.82 3.00
CA GLY A 707 0.60 -18.75 2.12
C GLY A 707 -0.84 -19.04 2.56
N ALA A 708 -1.13 -18.95 3.87
CA ALA A 708 -2.47 -19.07 4.43
C ALA A 708 -3.30 -17.78 4.42
N GLY A 709 -2.77 -16.67 3.88
CA GLY A 709 -3.42 -15.36 3.88
C GLY A 709 -3.56 -14.72 5.28
N LYS A 710 -2.76 -15.17 6.27
CA LYS A 710 -2.75 -14.65 7.64
C LYS A 710 -1.65 -13.62 7.88
N MET A 711 -0.82 -13.40 6.90
CA MET A 711 0.25 -12.40 6.87
C MET A 711 0.29 -11.79 5.46
N PHE A 712 0.61 -10.52 5.33
CA PHE A 712 0.68 -9.83 4.05
C PHE A 712 2.10 -9.34 3.74
N LEU A 713 2.36 -8.97 2.47
CA LEU A 713 3.71 -8.76 1.95
C LEU A 713 4.60 -7.82 2.79
N PRO A 714 4.15 -6.62 3.24
CA PRO A 714 4.98 -5.76 4.09
C PRO A 714 5.49 -6.44 5.37
N GLN A 715 4.71 -7.35 5.96
CA GLN A 715 5.12 -8.12 7.14
C GLN A 715 6.22 -9.13 6.80
N VAL A 716 6.13 -9.78 5.64
CA VAL A 716 7.17 -10.70 5.16
C VAL A 716 8.50 -9.96 4.92
N VAL A 717 8.44 -8.78 4.30
CA VAL A 717 9.61 -7.91 4.06
C VAL A 717 10.27 -7.51 5.38
N LYS A 718 9.46 -7.15 6.38
CA LYS A 718 9.95 -6.82 7.73
C LYS A 718 10.66 -8.01 8.39
N THR A 719 10.08 -9.21 8.32
CA THR A 719 10.70 -10.43 8.83
C THR A 719 12.02 -10.74 8.13
N ALA A 720 12.07 -10.60 6.82
CA ALA A 720 13.28 -10.83 6.02
C ALA A 720 14.42 -9.87 6.45
N ARG A 721 14.10 -8.64 6.79
CA ARG A 721 15.05 -7.68 7.35
C ARG A 721 15.59 -8.13 8.71
N THR A 722 14.73 -8.54 9.64
CA THR A 722 15.16 -9.06 10.96
C THR A 722 16.08 -10.26 10.80
N MET A 723 15.80 -11.14 9.82
CA MET A 723 16.68 -12.25 9.46
C MET A 723 18.06 -11.77 8.98
N LYS A 724 18.11 -10.74 8.14
CA LYS A 724 19.37 -10.13 7.66
C LYS A 724 20.19 -9.55 8.80
N ASP A 725 19.54 -8.87 9.75
CA ASP A 725 20.19 -8.31 10.94
C ASP A 725 20.79 -9.43 11.81
N ALA A 726 20.05 -10.53 12.01
CA ALA A 726 20.53 -11.71 12.72
C ALA A 726 21.77 -12.32 12.05
N VAL A 727 21.74 -12.47 10.73
CA VAL A 727 22.88 -12.98 9.96
C VAL A 727 24.07 -12.05 10.03
N ALA A 728 23.87 -10.73 9.99
CA ALA A 728 24.94 -9.75 10.13
C ALA A 728 25.65 -9.84 11.49
N ILE A 729 24.92 -10.11 12.58
CA ILE A 729 25.49 -10.34 13.92
C ILE A 729 26.31 -11.66 13.93
N LEU A 730 25.84 -12.68 13.25
CA LEU A 730 26.48 -14.01 13.20
C LEU A 730 27.71 -14.03 12.25
N GLN A 731 27.76 -13.18 11.24
CA GLN A 731 28.78 -13.16 10.20
C GLN A 731 30.21 -13.16 10.72
N PRO A 732 30.63 -12.35 11.72
CA PRO A 732 32.00 -12.37 12.25
C PRO A 732 32.37 -13.69 12.93
N TYR A 733 31.39 -14.42 13.47
CA TYR A 733 31.60 -15.72 14.13
C TYR A 733 31.70 -16.82 13.09
N ILE A 734 30.85 -16.79 12.06
CA ILE A 734 30.92 -17.69 10.90
C ILE A 734 32.29 -17.54 10.20
N GLU A 735 32.79 -16.32 10.04
CA GLU A 735 34.10 -16.07 9.45
C GLU A 735 35.28 -16.61 10.30
N LYS A 736 35.14 -16.56 11.61
CA LYS A 736 36.15 -17.12 12.54
C LYS A 736 36.14 -18.65 12.59
N GLU A 737 34.99 -19.28 12.39
CA GLU A 737 34.84 -20.74 12.41
C GLU A 737 35.34 -21.41 11.11
N LYS A 738 35.65 -20.62 10.07
CA LYS A 738 36.10 -21.13 8.79
C LYS A 738 37.55 -21.59 8.80
N VAL A 739 37.72 -22.88 8.61
CA VAL A 739 38.99 -23.51 8.26
C VAL A 739 39.19 -23.62 6.75
N ASP A 740 38.07 -23.54 5.94
CA ASP A 740 38.07 -23.74 4.48
C ASP A 740 37.22 -22.71 3.69
N GLY A 741 37.54 -21.41 3.77
CA GLY A 741 37.32 -20.44 2.68
C GLY A 741 35.92 -20.19 2.08
N LYS A 742 34.81 -20.79 2.49
CA LYS A 742 33.46 -20.53 1.98
C LYS A 742 32.63 -19.64 2.91
N ALA A 743 32.54 -18.35 2.54
CA ALA A 743 31.89 -17.31 3.33
C ALA A 743 30.41 -17.13 3.01
N ILE A 744 29.89 -17.67 1.89
CA ILE A 744 28.58 -17.42 1.32
C ILE A 744 27.88 -18.78 1.18
N ALA A 745 26.57 -18.84 1.43
CA ALA A 745 25.78 -20.08 1.28
C ALA A 745 25.72 -20.54 -0.18
N GLY A 746 25.87 -19.61 -1.11
CA GLY A 746 25.95 -19.80 -2.57
C GLY A 746 25.69 -18.51 -3.32
N LYS A 747 25.97 -18.52 -4.63
CA LYS A 747 25.66 -17.42 -5.55
C LYS A 747 24.40 -17.72 -6.33
N VAL A 748 23.43 -16.81 -6.30
CA VAL A 748 22.16 -16.96 -7.01
C VAL A 748 22.00 -15.84 -8.02
N LEU A 749 21.78 -16.21 -9.28
CA LEU A 749 21.45 -15.27 -10.33
C LEU A 749 19.95 -15.22 -10.51
N LEU A 750 19.35 -14.04 -10.45
CA LEU A 750 17.93 -13.81 -10.63
C LEU A 750 17.68 -13.02 -11.91
N ALA A 751 16.65 -13.39 -12.64
CA ALA A 751 16.21 -12.69 -13.83
C ALA A 751 14.71 -12.83 -14.06
N THR A 752 14.04 -11.75 -14.44
CA THR A 752 12.74 -11.84 -15.10
C THR A 752 12.98 -12.10 -16.57
N VAL A 753 12.36 -13.17 -17.11
CA VAL A 753 12.61 -13.65 -18.46
C VAL A 753 12.26 -12.61 -19.52
N LYS A 754 12.83 -12.80 -20.72
CA LYS A 754 12.59 -11.95 -21.90
C LYS A 754 11.11 -11.71 -22.15
N GLY A 755 10.75 -10.45 -22.45
CA GLY A 755 9.37 -10.04 -22.73
C GLY A 755 8.48 -9.82 -21.49
N ASP A 756 9.04 -9.97 -20.30
CA ASP A 756 8.32 -9.73 -19.04
C ASP A 756 9.02 -8.61 -18.22
N VAL A 757 8.25 -7.64 -17.81
CA VAL A 757 8.71 -6.43 -17.07
C VAL A 757 8.36 -6.46 -15.57
N HIS A 758 7.70 -7.53 -15.11
CA HIS A 758 7.24 -7.65 -13.74
C HIS A 758 8.36 -8.16 -12.85
N ASP A 759 8.91 -7.30 -12.01
CA ASP A 759 10.08 -7.59 -11.17
C ASP A 759 9.79 -7.71 -9.66
N ILE A 760 8.61 -7.30 -9.20
CA ILE A 760 8.26 -7.27 -7.76
C ILE A 760 8.48 -8.64 -7.12
N GLY A 761 7.97 -9.70 -7.71
CA GLY A 761 8.15 -11.07 -7.19
C GLY A 761 9.62 -11.50 -7.16
N LYS A 762 10.38 -11.18 -8.22
CA LYS A 762 11.81 -11.47 -8.33
C LYS A 762 12.61 -10.69 -7.26
N ASN A 763 12.29 -9.42 -7.08
CA ASN A 763 12.98 -8.56 -6.11
C ASN A 763 12.76 -9.07 -4.68
N ILE A 764 11.54 -9.53 -4.35
CA ILE A 764 11.25 -10.17 -3.06
C ILE A 764 12.09 -11.43 -2.88
N VAL A 765 12.18 -12.28 -3.88
CA VAL A 765 13.05 -13.47 -3.84
C VAL A 765 14.51 -13.08 -3.63
N GLY A 766 15.00 -12.06 -4.34
CA GLY A 766 16.36 -11.54 -4.18
C GLY A 766 16.65 -11.12 -2.75
N VAL A 767 15.73 -10.39 -2.17
CA VAL A 767 15.75 -9.94 -0.78
C VAL A 767 15.80 -11.13 0.19
N VAL A 768 14.88 -12.07 0.05
CA VAL A 768 14.80 -13.25 0.94
C VAL A 768 16.07 -14.11 0.80
N MET A 769 16.61 -14.26 -0.39
CA MET A 769 17.87 -15.00 -0.62
C MET A 769 19.07 -14.28 0.00
N ALA A 770 19.18 -12.95 -0.18
CA ALA A 770 20.26 -12.15 0.42
C ALA A 770 20.22 -12.21 1.95
N CYS A 771 19.02 -12.18 2.57
CA CYS A 771 18.83 -12.34 4.01
C CYS A 771 19.25 -13.72 4.53
N ASN A 772 19.27 -14.72 3.68
CA ASN A 772 19.71 -16.09 4.00
C ASN A 772 21.16 -16.36 3.56
N ASN A 773 21.98 -15.32 3.48
CA ASN A 773 23.42 -15.40 3.22
C ASN A 773 23.81 -15.90 1.81
N TYR A 774 22.92 -15.74 0.81
CA TYR A 774 23.25 -15.94 -0.59
C TYR A 774 23.76 -14.64 -1.19
N GLU A 775 24.77 -14.71 -2.06
CA GLU A 775 25.15 -13.59 -2.92
C GLU A 775 24.16 -13.57 -4.10
N VAL A 776 23.36 -12.49 -4.18
CA VAL A 776 22.34 -12.34 -5.22
C VAL A 776 22.86 -11.46 -6.34
N ILE A 777 22.82 -11.98 -7.55
CA ILE A 777 23.15 -11.27 -8.80
C ILE A 777 21.83 -11.07 -9.54
N ASP A 778 21.29 -9.88 -9.49
CA ASP A 778 20.04 -9.53 -10.15
C ASP A 778 20.31 -8.92 -11.53
N LEU A 779 19.81 -9.56 -12.59
CA LEU A 779 19.92 -9.07 -13.97
C LEU A 779 18.77 -8.14 -14.39
N GLY A 780 17.77 -7.93 -13.51
CA GLY A 780 16.63 -7.08 -13.81
C GLY A 780 15.54 -7.82 -14.60
N VAL A 781 14.86 -7.09 -15.47
CA VAL A 781 13.71 -7.57 -16.27
C VAL A 781 14.06 -7.76 -17.73
N MET A 782 13.20 -8.46 -18.47
CA MET A 782 13.33 -8.70 -19.92
C MET A 782 14.67 -9.33 -20.33
N VAL A 783 15.22 -10.19 -19.48
CA VAL A 783 16.57 -10.71 -19.64
C VAL A 783 16.57 -11.86 -20.66
N PRO A 784 17.26 -11.72 -21.82
CA PRO A 784 17.37 -12.82 -22.78
C PRO A 784 18.29 -13.92 -22.25
N ALA A 785 18.05 -15.16 -22.69
CA ALA A 785 18.76 -16.35 -22.22
C ALA A 785 20.29 -16.26 -22.40
N ASP A 786 20.78 -15.64 -23.48
CA ASP A 786 22.21 -15.46 -23.75
C ASP A 786 22.91 -14.56 -22.71
N GLN A 787 22.23 -13.54 -22.20
CA GLN A 787 22.74 -12.70 -21.12
C GLN A 787 22.80 -13.49 -19.80
N ILE A 788 21.77 -14.27 -19.48
CA ILE A 788 21.75 -15.15 -18.31
C ILE A 788 22.92 -16.14 -18.37
N ILE A 789 23.11 -16.79 -19.51
CA ILE A 789 24.20 -17.75 -19.75
C ILE A 789 25.57 -17.08 -19.57
N LYS A 790 25.75 -15.92 -20.18
CA LYS A 790 27.02 -15.18 -20.11
C LYS A 790 27.33 -14.84 -18.65
N LYS A 791 26.38 -14.24 -17.93
CA LYS A 791 26.57 -13.80 -16.56
C LYS A 791 26.72 -14.98 -15.60
N ALA A 792 25.97 -16.05 -15.79
CA ALA A 792 26.10 -17.27 -14.98
C ALA A 792 27.50 -17.89 -15.07
N LYS A 793 28.13 -17.85 -16.26
CA LYS A 793 29.50 -18.32 -16.47
C LYS A 793 30.56 -17.36 -15.92
N GLU A 794 30.39 -16.05 -16.12
CA GLU A 794 31.30 -15.02 -15.63
C GLU A 794 31.42 -15.04 -14.10
N GLU A 795 30.28 -15.13 -13.40
CA GLU A 795 30.20 -15.05 -11.94
C GLU A 795 30.30 -16.41 -11.24
N ASN A 796 30.30 -17.52 -12.01
CA ASN A 796 30.28 -18.89 -11.49
C ASN A 796 29.15 -19.10 -10.48
N VAL A 797 27.90 -18.82 -10.90
CA VAL A 797 26.74 -18.94 -10.03
C VAL A 797 26.38 -20.38 -9.72
N ASP A 798 25.84 -20.62 -8.53
CA ASP A 798 25.45 -21.94 -8.06
C ASP A 798 23.98 -22.27 -8.40
N LEU A 799 23.14 -21.24 -8.54
CA LEU A 799 21.70 -21.34 -8.82
C LEU A 799 21.25 -20.24 -9.77
N ILE A 800 20.24 -20.55 -10.59
CA ILE A 800 19.55 -19.57 -11.45
C ILE A 800 18.08 -19.52 -11.03
N GLY A 801 17.54 -18.34 -10.75
CA GLY A 801 16.12 -18.10 -10.52
C GLY A 801 15.50 -17.34 -11.68
N LEU A 802 14.48 -17.93 -12.31
CA LEU A 802 13.70 -17.31 -13.38
C LEU A 802 12.32 -16.90 -12.85
N SER A 803 11.94 -15.67 -13.13
CA SER A 803 10.64 -15.11 -12.75
C SER A 803 9.85 -14.69 -13.98
N GLY A 804 8.51 -14.79 -13.89
CA GLY A 804 7.59 -14.28 -14.90
C GLY A 804 6.16 -14.19 -14.37
N LEU A 805 5.43 -13.17 -14.80
CA LEU A 805 4.06 -12.89 -14.36
C LEU A 805 3.03 -13.08 -15.48
N ILE A 806 3.43 -12.96 -16.75
CA ILE A 806 2.51 -13.02 -17.88
C ILE A 806 2.61 -14.38 -18.60
N THR A 807 1.56 -14.79 -19.28
CA THR A 807 1.53 -16.08 -19.98
C THR A 807 2.67 -16.29 -20.98
N PRO A 808 3.10 -15.30 -21.78
CA PRO A 808 4.26 -15.46 -22.67
C PRO A 808 5.57 -15.82 -21.97
N SER A 809 5.71 -15.43 -20.68
CA SER A 809 6.90 -15.73 -19.88
C SER A 809 7.12 -17.24 -19.70
N LEU A 810 6.04 -18.02 -19.68
CA LEU A 810 6.11 -19.48 -19.59
C LEU A 810 6.87 -20.09 -20.77
N GLN A 811 6.63 -19.60 -21.99
CA GLN A 811 7.36 -20.06 -23.17
C GLN A 811 8.81 -19.59 -23.16
N GLU A 812 9.07 -18.37 -22.67
CA GLU A 812 10.44 -17.85 -22.55
C GLU A 812 11.25 -18.60 -21.48
N MET A 813 10.62 -19.11 -20.41
CA MET A 813 11.28 -20.01 -19.46
C MET A 813 11.67 -21.34 -20.12
N VAL A 814 10.81 -21.91 -20.97
CA VAL A 814 11.11 -23.09 -21.77
C VAL A 814 12.29 -22.80 -22.70
N ASN A 815 12.26 -21.70 -23.46
CA ASN A 815 13.32 -21.29 -24.38
C ASN A 815 14.66 -21.08 -23.64
N SER A 816 14.60 -20.49 -22.43
CA SER A 816 15.78 -20.22 -21.59
C SER A 816 16.49 -21.53 -21.18
N VAL A 817 15.74 -22.52 -20.67
CA VAL A 817 16.38 -23.79 -20.23
C VAL A 817 16.91 -24.61 -21.38
N VAL A 818 16.28 -24.53 -22.57
CA VAL A 818 16.83 -25.14 -23.82
C VAL A 818 18.16 -24.48 -24.18
N ALA A 819 18.22 -23.16 -24.16
CA ALA A 819 19.45 -22.42 -24.42
C ALA A 819 20.53 -22.71 -23.34
N PHE A 820 20.17 -22.87 -22.07
CA PHE A 820 21.11 -23.27 -21.00
C PHE A 820 21.73 -24.65 -21.28
N LYS A 821 20.92 -25.62 -21.73
CA LYS A 821 21.40 -26.95 -22.12
C LYS A 821 22.33 -26.89 -23.32
N GLU A 822 21.96 -26.15 -24.36
CA GLU A 822 22.79 -25.97 -25.56
C GLU A 822 24.13 -25.28 -25.25
N ALA A 823 24.13 -24.35 -24.26
CA ALA A 823 25.34 -23.68 -23.77
C ALA A 823 26.18 -24.53 -22.80
N GLY A 824 25.75 -25.76 -22.49
CA GLY A 824 26.43 -26.70 -21.61
C GLY A 824 26.39 -26.29 -20.11
N LEU A 825 25.40 -25.51 -19.69
CA LEU A 825 25.18 -25.20 -18.29
C LEU A 825 24.60 -26.44 -17.57
N ASN A 826 25.06 -26.66 -16.35
CA ASN A 826 24.52 -27.70 -15.45
C ASN A 826 24.25 -27.12 -14.05
N ILE A 827 23.55 -25.99 -14.05
CA ILE A 827 23.23 -25.23 -12.84
C ILE A 827 21.74 -25.44 -12.52
N PRO A 828 21.36 -25.79 -11.29
CA PRO A 828 19.95 -25.91 -10.93
C PRO A 828 19.17 -24.62 -11.18
N VAL A 829 17.91 -24.76 -11.64
CA VAL A 829 17.03 -23.64 -11.97
C VAL A 829 15.82 -23.63 -11.06
N MET A 830 15.54 -22.52 -10.44
CA MET A 830 14.32 -22.26 -9.69
C MET A 830 13.37 -21.44 -10.56
N ILE A 831 12.13 -21.89 -10.70
CA ILE A 831 11.09 -21.24 -11.50
C ILE A 831 10.03 -20.65 -10.54
N GLY A 832 9.83 -19.34 -10.60
CA GLY A 832 8.85 -18.63 -9.82
C GLY A 832 8.03 -17.65 -10.64
N GLY A 833 6.95 -17.13 -10.02
CA GLY A 833 6.04 -16.16 -10.62
C GLY A 833 4.60 -16.65 -10.64
N ALA A 834 3.64 -15.72 -10.63
CA ALA A 834 2.22 -16.02 -10.41
C ALA A 834 1.58 -16.90 -11.50
N THR A 835 2.08 -16.88 -12.73
CA THR A 835 1.60 -17.74 -13.83
C THR A 835 2.25 -19.11 -13.86
N THR A 836 3.31 -19.34 -13.08
CA THR A 836 4.03 -20.61 -13.07
C THR A 836 3.34 -21.65 -12.19
N SER A 837 3.48 -22.91 -12.54
CA SER A 837 2.94 -24.02 -11.75
C SER A 837 3.88 -25.22 -11.76
N GLN A 838 3.74 -26.04 -10.71
CA GLN A 838 4.51 -27.28 -10.63
C GLN A 838 4.22 -28.23 -11.78
N LEU A 839 2.98 -28.26 -12.29
CA LEU A 839 2.59 -29.08 -13.44
C LEU A 839 3.25 -28.56 -14.73
N HIS A 840 3.25 -27.25 -14.97
CA HIS A 840 3.92 -26.66 -16.13
C HIS A 840 5.42 -26.97 -16.13
N VAL A 841 6.08 -26.78 -14.99
CA VAL A 841 7.51 -27.10 -14.84
C VAL A 841 7.76 -28.59 -15.10
N ALA A 842 6.93 -29.47 -14.51
CA ALA A 842 7.07 -30.92 -14.69
C ALA A 842 6.88 -31.38 -16.14
N LEU A 843 5.94 -30.77 -16.89
CA LEU A 843 5.59 -31.20 -18.26
C LEU A 843 6.44 -30.54 -19.34
N LYS A 844 6.73 -29.24 -19.20
CA LYS A 844 7.24 -28.40 -20.29
C LYS A 844 8.68 -27.94 -20.09
N ILE A 845 9.18 -27.80 -18.85
CA ILE A 845 10.49 -27.21 -18.59
C ILE A 845 11.50 -28.28 -18.16
N ALA A 846 11.22 -28.99 -17.06
CA ALA A 846 12.16 -29.96 -16.48
C ALA A 846 12.62 -31.06 -17.45
N PRO A 847 11.80 -31.61 -18.40
CA PRO A 847 12.25 -32.62 -19.33
C PRO A 847 13.28 -32.11 -20.35
N LEU A 848 13.45 -30.83 -20.52
CA LEU A 848 14.30 -30.19 -21.53
C LEU A 848 15.68 -29.82 -20.98
N TYR A 849 15.93 -29.99 -19.69
CA TYR A 849 17.15 -29.60 -19.02
C TYR A 849 17.74 -30.75 -18.18
N ASP A 850 19.07 -30.85 -18.12
CA ASP A 850 19.72 -31.98 -17.43
C ASP A 850 19.98 -31.73 -15.95
N ALA A 851 20.04 -30.47 -15.51
CA ALA A 851 20.10 -30.13 -14.08
C ALA A 851 18.68 -29.99 -13.47
N PRO A 852 18.55 -30.07 -12.15
CA PRO A 852 17.25 -29.93 -11.48
C PRO A 852 16.55 -28.62 -11.82
N VAL A 853 15.28 -28.68 -12.18
CA VAL A 853 14.40 -27.51 -12.36
C VAL A 853 13.29 -27.60 -11.31
N VAL A 854 13.21 -26.64 -10.43
CA VAL A 854 12.30 -26.67 -9.28
C VAL A 854 11.30 -25.52 -9.37
N TRP A 855 10.01 -25.85 -9.34
CA TRP A 855 8.97 -24.84 -9.15
C TRP A 855 8.94 -24.35 -7.71
N VAL A 856 8.92 -23.06 -7.54
CA VAL A 856 8.89 -22.39 -6.23
C VAL A 856 7.58 -21.64 -6.08
N LYS A 857 6.77 -22.07 -5.11
CA LYS A 857 5.40 -21.59 -4.89
C LYS A 857 5.36 -20.11 -4.45
N ASP A 858 6.25 -19.74 -3.55
CA ASP A 858 6.34 -18.38 -3.01
C ASP A 858 7.78 -18.01 -2.63
N ALA A 859 8.02 -16.73 -2.37
CA ALA A 859 9.37 -16.23 -2.13
C ALA A 859 10.02 -16.81 -0.86
N SER A 860 9.25 -17.13 0.18
CA SER A 860 9.76 -17.55 1.49
C SER A 860 10.42 -18.93 1.48
N VAL A 861 10.02 -19.80 0.56
CA VAL A 861 10.58 -21.16 0.46
C VAL A 861 11.84 -21.27 -0.40
N ASN A 862 12.22 -20.19 -1.11
CA ASN A 862 13.42 -20.20 -1.96
C ASN A 862 14.70 -20.60 -1.19
N PRO A 863 15.01 -20.08 0.02
CA PRO A 863 16.23 -20.44 0.73
C PRO A 863 16.30 -21.91 1.13
N SER A 864 15.17 -22.51 1.53
CA SER A 864 15.13 -23.93 1.90
C SER A 864 15.37 -24.84 0.69
N ILE A 865 14.80 -24.49 -0.48
CA ILE A 865 15.03 -25.20 -1.73
C ILE A 865 16.48 -25.02 -2.19
N ALA A 866 17.01 -23.80 -2.12
CA ALA A 866 18.39 -23.52 -2.48
C ALA A 866 19.37 -24.30 -1.58
N ALA A 867 19.14 -24.33 -0.25
CA ALA A 867 19.94 -25.11 0.68
C ALA A 867 19.93 -26.61 0.34
N ALA A 868 18.75 -27.16 0.02
CA ALA A 868 18.64 -28.59 -0.37
C ALA A 868 19.36 -28.88 -1.70
N LEU A 869 19.34 -27.94 -2.66
CA LEU A 869 20.02 -28.10 -3.96
C LEU A 869 21.54 -27.97 -3.88
N LEU A 870 22.05 -27.16 -2.94
CA LEU A 870 23.50 -26.91 -2.80
C LEU A 870 24.18 -27.81 -1.78
N ASN A 871 23.43 -28.49 -0.89
CA ASN A 871 23.96 -29.45 0.05
C ASN A 871 24.18 -30.82 -0.61
N GLU A 872 25.43 -31.25 -0.78
CA GLU A 872 25.77 -32.51 -1.45
C GLU A 872 25.04 -33.73 -0.85
N LYS A 873 24.81 -33.78 0.49
CA LYS A 873 24.17 -34.89 1.18
C LYS A 873 22.64 -34.92 1.00
N GLU A 874 22.02 -33.77 0.87
CA GLU A 874 20.56 -33.64 0.73
C GLU A 874 20.09 -33.60 -0.71
N ARG A 875 20.94 -33.09 -1.63
CA ARG A 875 20.62 -32.91 -3.04
C ARG A 875 20.12 -34.18 -3.71
N GLU A 876 20.79 -35.32 -3.47
CA GLU A 876 20.40 -36.59 -4.10
C GLU A 876 18.99 -37.03 -3.64
N ARG A 877 18.70 -36.89 -2.33
CA ARG A 877 17.36 -37.21 -1.78
C ARG A 877 16.31 -36.27 -2.35
N PHE A 878 16.57 -34.95 -2.31
CA PHE A 878 15.66 -33.93 -2.80
C PHE A 878 15.34 -34.12 -4.30
N CYS A 879 16.34 -34.36 -5.12
CA CYS A 879 16.14 -34.60 -6.56
C CYS A 879 15.32 -35.87 -6.83
N LYS A 880 15.55 -36.97 -6.07
CA LYS A 880 14.72 -38.18 -6.20
C LYS A 880 13.24 -37.95 -5.82
N GLU A 881 12.99 -37.18 -4.78
CA GLU A 881 11.63 -36.82 -4.35
C GLU A 881 10.95 -35.88 -5.38
N LEU A 882 11.71 -34.96 -5.94
CA LEU A 882 11.26 -34.05 -7.00
C LEU A 882 10.90 -34.83 -8.28
N ASP A 883 11.77 -35.74 -8.73
CA ASP A 883 11.54 -36.56 -9.91
C ASP A 883 10.31 -37.46 -9.74
N ALA A 884 10.17 -38.11 -8.58
CA ALA A 884 8.98 -38.92 -8.27
C ALA A 884 7.69 -38.09 -8.29
N THR A 885 7.75 -36.85 -7.80
CA THR A 885 6.63 -35.92 -7.83
C THR A 885 6.27 -35.52 -9.26
N TYR A 886 7.28 -35.20 -10.08
CA TYR A 886 7.08 -34.84 -11.49
C TYR A 886 6.58 -36.02 -12.34
N GLU A 887 7.06 -37.24 -12.09
CA GLU A 887 6.55 -38.45 -12.75
C GLU A 887 5.07 -38.68 -12.43
N LYS A 888 4.68 -38.51 -11.15
CA LYS A 888 3.27 -38.62 -10.74
C LYS A 888 2.38 -37.58 -11.42
N LEU A 889 2.84 -36.34 -11.52
CA LEU A 889 2.13 -35.25 -12.22
C LEU A 889 1.98 -35.54 -13.71
N ARG A 890 3.05 -36.00 -14.35
CA ARG A 890 3.02 -36.40 -15.77
C ARG A 890 2.07 -37.56 -16.04
N ALA A 891 2.05 -38.56 -15.17
CA ALA A 891 1.15 -39.72 -15.26
C ALA A 891 -0.32 -39.29 -15.10
N GLY A 892 -0.63 -38.50 -14.08
CA GLY A 892 -1.98 -37.97 -13.84
C GLY A 892 -2.49 -37.14 -15.02
N TYR A 893 -1.65 -36.27 -15.57
CA TYR A 893 -2.03 -35.46 -16.73
C TYR A 893 -2.31 -36.30 -17.99
N LYS A 894 -1.50 -37.37 -18.22
CA LYS A 894 -1.76 -38.31 -19.33
C LYS A 894 -3.06 -39.09 -19.13
N GLU A 895 -3.39 -39.48 -17.92
CA GLU A 895 -4.65 -40.15 -17.60
C GLU A 895 -5.87 -39.25 -17.81
N GLU A 896 -5.77 -37.96 -17.44
CA GLU A 896 -6.82 -36.97 -17.69
C GLU A 896 -7.02 -36.72 -19.19
N GLN A 897 -5.94 -36.58 -19.98
CA GLN A 897 -6.06 -36.45 -21.45
C GLN A 897 -6.68 -37.70 -22.11
N GLN A 898 -6.41 -38.90 -21.58
CA GLN A 898 -7.02 -40.14 -22.08
C GLN A 898 -8.54 -40.21 -21.76
N LYS A 899 -9.02 -39.51 -20.75
CA LYS A 899 -10.45 -39.44 -20.43
C LYS A 899 -11.23 -38.49 -21.34
N VAL A 900 -10.53 -37.61 -22.08
CA VAL A 900 -11.20 -36.72 -23.03
C VAL A 900 -11.65 -37.51 -24.26
N LEU A 901 -12.96 -37.66 -24.40
CA LEU A 901 -13.56 -38.31 -25.55
C LEU A 901 -13.41 -37.45 -26.79
N SER A 902 -13.11 -38.06 -27.96
CA SER A 902 -13.22 -37.33 -29.22
C SER A 902 -14.64 -36.78 -29.40
N LEU A 903 -14.77 -35.66 -30.11
CA LEU A 903 -16.08 -35.00 -30.30
C LEU A 903 -17.15 -35.96 -30.87
N SER A 904 -16.78 -36.93 -31.76
CA SER A 904 -17.65 -37.97 -32.27
C SER A 904 -18.12 -38.92 -31.16
N LYS A 905 -17.23 -39.40 -30.31
CA LYS A 905 -17.61 -40.25 -29.17
C LYS A 905 -18.41 -39.53 -28.12
N ALA A 906 -18.11 -38.24 -27.85
CA ALA A 906 -18.92 -37.43 -26.95
C ALA A 906 -20.32 -37.20 -27.44
N ARG A 907 -20.51 -37.06 -28.79
CA ARG A 907 -21.81 -36.98 -29.43
C ARG A 907 -22.57 -38.31 -29.41
N GLU A 908 -21.86 -39.43 -29.51
CA GLU A 908 -22.46 -40.77 -29.38
C GLU A 908 -22.92 -41.08 -27.96
N ASN A 909 -22.18 -40.56 -26.95
CA ASN A 909 -22.52 -40.72 -25.52
C ASN A 909 -23.42 -39.58 -24.99
N LYS A 910 -24.08 -38.82 -25.87
CA LYS A 910 -25.05 -37.78 -25.47
C LYS A 910 -26.14 -38.41 -24.61
N LEU A 911 -26.34 -37.87 -23.43
CA LEU A 911 -27.42 -38.25 -22.53
C LEU A 911 -28.77 -37.86 -23.19
N ASN A 912 -29.56 -38.84 -23.64
CA ASN A 912 -30.91 -38.62 -24.12
C ASN A 912 -31.89 -38.73 -22.93
N LEU A 913 -32.35 -37.59 -22.44
CA LEU A 913 -33.32 -37.52 -21.32
C LEU A 913 -34.78 -37.56 -21.76
N PHE A 914 -35.07 -37.59 -23.11
CA PHE A 914 -36.41 -37.40 -23.68
C PHE A 914 -36.69 -38.32 -24.89
N ASP A 915 -36.25 -39.58 -24.88
CA ASP A 915 -36.77 -40.64 -25.76
C ASP A 915 -37.86 -41.42 -25.07
#